data_2cc3e17fd30f11dab944d09e294260bd
#
_entry.id   2cc3e17fd30f11dab944d09e294260bd
#
_cell.length_a   1.000
_cell.length_b   1.000
_cell.length_c   1.000
_cell.angle_alpha   90.00
_cell.angle_beta   90.00
_cell.angle_gamma   90.00
#
_symmetry.space_group_name_H-M   'P 1'
#
loop_
_entity.id
_entity.type
_entity.pdbx_description
1 polymer ?
#
loop_
_entity_poly.entity_id
_entity_poly.type
_entity_poly.pdbx_seq_one_letter_code
_entity_poly.pdbx_strand_id
1 'polypeptide(L)'
;MAKKKRKQTIKINNKIKEIMNGEPFDEGIKYLNEDILIELTMLLDLKVPMLTKKEMVRALRQVWSEGNTSLRLNIINYLEQLGVKSPKKIEELDKIELIVELLSNYPHTKKEEQQILMAFMDTNFNKITKKKIKNRLQYLRKQEQVAYWEEELDIKFNNMSEIEFYHSYRFDMDKESFNKQLLTYTQSISSDLLFQEDKEQIREKLLAYKEEAILKKEQEIEIFLAISFNKGHRYLKSHEINNLIRKMPPEDDLYEIDLPLEILKRIIETIDPEYRVVIEGSNLYVAKAKTYTLYGKALPYTALVTYSRRFINNIIWREEDLPILDDMTQVKSEIKEQFAQSIKELERELEELSFDLELKRSVIERFILQFIMPQISSSKSLKIKEKIKRRIHYHFLEYIRPLKEKKRKEELLAKTIRDFKNLFPLARLQRREIIFHVGPTNSGKTHEALQQLKEADSGYYLAPLRLLALEGYERLKAQGVGVSLITGEEEIIDEESTHISSTIEMMNSSVEVEVAVIDEIQMINDRDRGWAWANALIGVPAKRVILTGSVDALDAVTQLCDYLEEPLEVIHFERKNELKLLSHPTPIKQIEKGTAIVAFSRRDVLGLRQQLSNYYEVSVVYGNLSPEVRREEARRFREGESDILVATDAIAMGLNLPIKTLLFYKDNKFDGLRRRELLPTEVAQISGRAGRYGLEEIGYIGALDSRTLERIESLFYAPLPSIQLPFSVMASLEHVMLIGEILETENLSIILNFFAENMEFEGPFVAANIESMLEIAAIVSEYDLDLKTRFHLACAPASISSPYIESVFHRYIKQLEANRVVSYIPPRDLPKYAQTNEMMLNAEDRVREISLYLWLSFKFGDLFPDTQKAIEARVRLNNFIEASLKQGNFNKYCTRCGKTLDFTYRFSICDACFNKRRRGNHESKHKRGFSSRNRTNRR
;
A
#
# COMPACT_ATOMS: atom_id res chain seq x y z
N MET A 1 9.68 -23.42 44.72
CA MET A 1 10.13 -24.48 43.79
C MET A 1 9.67 -24.14 42.38
N ALA A 2 10.48 -23.42 41.61
CA ALA A 2 10.19 -23.05 40.23
C ALA A 2 10.82 -24.11 39.33
N LYS A 3 9.98 -24.92 38.68
CA LYS A 3 10.40 -25.87 37.64
C LYS A 3 10.98 -25.11 36.45
N LYS A 4 12.30 -25.14 36.25
CA LYS A 4 12.94 -24.84 34.99
C LYS A 4 12.34 -25.74 33.90
N LYS A 5 11.47 -25.19 33.02
CA LYS A 5 11.13 -25.85 31.76
C LYS A 5 12.43 -25.94 30.92
N ARG A 6 12.96 -27.13 30.74
CA ARG A 6 14.00 -27.43 29.73
C ARG A 6 13.41 -27.00 28.38
N LYS A 7 14.07 -26.05 27.71
CA LYS A 7 13.87 -25.83 26.27
C LYS A 7 14.22 -27.13 25.59
N GLN A 8 13.22 -27.87 25.11
CA GLN A 8 13.46 -28.95 24.15
C GLN A 8 14.05 -28.30 22.89
N THR A 9 15.27 -28.69 22.55
CA THR A 9 15.92 -28.24 21.32
C THR A 9 15.18 -28.93 20.18
N ILE A 10 14.39 -28.19 19.44
CA ILE A 10 13.68 -28.69 18.25
C ILE A 10 14.77 -29.08 17.23
N LYS A 11 14.78 -30.36 16.81
CA LYS A 11 15.75 -30.88 15.83
C LYS A 11 15.03 -31.14 14.51
N ILE A 12 15.55 -30.58 13.42
CA ILE A 12 15.10 -30.93 12.07
C ILE A 12 15.69 -32.32 11.68
N ASN A 13 14.83 -33.17 11.10
CA ASN A 13 15.23 -34.45 10.54
C ASN A 13 16.20 -34.25 9.35
N ASN A 14 17.25 -35.03 9.25
CA ASN A 14 18.27 -34.90 8.18
C ASN A 14 17.66 -34.95 6.77
N LYS A 15 16.64 -35.76 6.55
CA LYS A 15 15.94 -35.83 5.27
C LYS A 15 15.20 -34.51 4.92
N ILE A 16 14.65 -33.83 5.92
CA ILE A 16 14.01 -32.51 5.74
C ILE A 16 15.08 -31.47 5.48
N LYS A 17 16.24 -31.55 6.16
CA LYS A 17 17.38 -30.65 5.89
C LYS A 17 17.90 -30.77 4.46
N GLU A 18 17.99 -31.98 3.93
CA GLU A 18 18.41 -32.22 2.54
C GLU A 18 17.42 -31.61 1.54
N ILE A 19 16.10 -31.75 1.79
CA ILE A 19 15.05 -31.13 0.96
C ILE A 19 15.15 -29.61 1.03
N MET A 20 15.25 -29.05 2.24
CA MET A 20 15.36 -27.59 2.44
C MET A 20 16.64 -26.99 1.84
N ASN A 21 17.71 -27.78 1.73
CA ASN A 21 18.96 -27.35 1.11
C ASN A 21 18.96 -27.46 -0.42
N GLY A 22 18.04 -28.23 -1.00
CA GLY A 22 17.93 -28.48 -2.44
C GLY A 22 16.82 -27.72 -3.16
N GLU A 23 15.77 -27.35 -2.45
CA GLU A 23 14.61 -26.69 -2.99
C GLU A 23 14.59 -25.18 -2.64
N PRO A 24 13.94 -24.33 -3.42
CA PRO A 24 13.66 -22.96 -3.03
C PRO A 24 12.89 -22.91 -1.71
N PHE A 25 13.11 -21.87 -0.90
CA PHE A 25 12.50 -21.76 0.43
C PHE A 25 10.97 -21.91 0.40
N ASP A 26 10.31 -21.25 -0.53
CA ASP A 26 8.85 -21.26 -0.73
C ASP A 26 8.30 -22.67 -1.05
N GLU A 27 9.09 -23.52 -1.68
CA GLU A 27 8.74 -24.91 -1.94
C GLU A 27 9.15 -25.84 -0.78
N GLY A 28 10.31 -25.61 -0.19
CA GLY A 28 10.86 -26.43 0.91
C GLY A 28 10.08 -26.32 2.22
N ILE A 29 9.51 -25.15 2.50
CA ILE A 29 8.82 -24.85 3.77
C ILE A 29 7.65 -25.81 4.08
N LYS A 30 6.98 -26.36 3.09
CA LYS A 30 5.87 -27.33 3.28
C LYS A 30 6.28 -28.63 3.99
N TYR A 31 7.57 -28.95 3.98
CA TYR A 31 8.12 -30.18 4.60
C TYR A 31 8.54 -29.98 6.05
N LEU A 32 8.58 -28.74 6.55
CA LEU A 32 8.90 -28.44 7.95
C LEU A 32 7.87 -29.04 8.92
N ASN A 33 8.34 -29.37 10.11
CA ASN A 33 7.48 -29.83 11.21
C ASN A 33 6.59 -28.69 11.68
N GLU A 34 5.46 -29.04 12.26
CA GLU A 34 4.48 -28.07 12.76
C GLU A 34 5.07 -27.17 13.86
N ASP A 35 5.87 -27.75 14.77
CA ASP A 35 6.56 -27.01 15.84
C ASP A 35 7.50 -25.92 15.29
N ILE A 36 8.22 -26.21 14.19
CA ILE A 36 9.13 -25.28 13.55
C ILE A 36 8.34 -24.17 12.82
N LEU A 37 7.23 -24.54 12.21
CA LEU A 37 6.35 -23.57 11.54
C LEU A 37 5.70 -22.62 12.55
N ILE A 38 5.33 -23.12 13.73
CA ILE A 38 4.81 -22.30 14.84
C ILE A 38 5.88 -21.33 15.33
N GLU A 39 7.12 -21.81 15.56
CA GLU A 39 8.22 -20.92 15.97
C GLU A 39 8.57 -19.87 14.91
N LEU A 40 8.56 -20.23 13.63
CA LEU A 40 8.78 -19.28 12.54
C LEU A 40 7.66 -18.22 12.47
N THR A 41 6.41 -18.61 12.64
CA THR A 41 5.28 -17.68 12.64
C THR A 41 5.32 -16.75 13.86
N MET A 42 5.72 -17.26 15.04
CA MET A 42 5.93 -16.44 16.24
C MET A 42 7.11 -15.47 16.09
N LEU A 43 8.20 -15.91 15.46
CA LEU A 43 9.39 -15.08 15.22
C LEU A 43 9.09 -13.88 14.31
N LEU A 44 8.09 -14.02 13.44
CA LEU A 44 7.66 -12.99 12.50
C LEU A 44 6.48 -12.17 13.03
N ASP A 45 6.09 -12.36 14.29
CA ASP A 45 4.96 -11.69 14.95
C ASP A 45 3.63 -11.84 14.18
N LEU A 46 3.51 -12.95 13.42
CA LEU A 46 2.26 -13.29 12.76
C LEU A 46 1.29 -13.77 13.84
N LYS A 47 0.16 -13.06 14.00
CA LYS A 47 -0.88 -13.43 14.98
C LYS A 47 -1.38 -14.84 14.70
N VAL A 48 -0.97 -15.78 15.53
CA VAL A 48 -1.35 -17.19 15.44
C VAL A 48 -2.19 -17.61 16.64
N PRO A 49 -3.51 -17.53 16.55
CA PRO A 49 -4.30 -18.49 17.29
C PRO A 49 -4.94 -19.49 16.32
N MET A 50 -4.50 -20.72 16.37
CA MET A 50 -5.09 -21.88 15.68
C MET A 50 -4.98 -21.94 14.15
N LEU A 51 -3.87 -21.52 13.55
CA LEU A 51 -3.66 -21.75 12.13
C LEU A 51 -3.32 -23.23 11.89
N THR A 52 -3.94 -23.82 10.89
CA THR A 52 -3.56 -25.15 10.40
C THR A 52 -2.19 -25.10 9.76
N LYS A 53 -1.51 -26.25 9.66
CA LYS A 53 -0.21 -26.34 8.98
C LYS A 53 -0.21 -25.71 7.58
N LYS A 54 -1.30 -25.84 6.82
CA LYS A 54 -1.45 -25.27 5.49
C LYS A 54 -1.50 -23.73 5.52
N GLU A 55 -2.16 -23.16 6.49
CA GLU A 55 -2.26 -21.71 6.67
C GLU A 55 -0.94 -21.11 7.12
N MET A 56 -0.21 -21.75 8.04
CA MET A 56 1.13 -21.33 8.44
C MET A 56 2.10 -21.34 7.26
N VAL A 57 2.10 -22.38 6.44
CA VAL A 57 2.92 -22.48 5.22
C VAL A 57 2.55 -21.37 4.23
N ARG A 58 1.26 -21.07 4.07
CA ARG A 58 0.78 -20.00 3.18
C ARG A 58 1.23 -18.62 3.68
N ALA A 59 1.05 -18.35 4.97
CA ALA A 59 1.47 -17.09 5.59
C ALA A 59 2.99 -16.86 5.49
N LEU A 60 3.78 -17.91 5.74
CA LEU A 60 5.24 -17.84 5.65
C LEU A 60 5.73 -17.67 4.20
N ARG A 61 5.03 -18.26 3.21
CA ARG A 61 5.31 -18.04 1.80
C ARG A 61 5.02 -16.59 1.40
N GLN A 62 3.92 -16.04 1.87
CA GLN A 62 3.55 -14.67 1.63
C GLN A 62 4.59 -13.71 2.21
N VAL A 63 4.99 -13.93 3.47
CA VAL A 63 6.07 -13.14 4.10
C VAL A 63 7.39 -13.28 3.35
N TRP A 64 7.68 -14.46 2.81
CA TRP A 64 8.90 -14.68 2.02
C TRP A 64 8.88 -13.93 0.69
N SER A 65 7.75 -13.92 -0.01
CA SER A 65 7.58 -13.23 -1.30
C SER A 65 7.40 -11.73 -1.18
N GLU A 66 6.66 -11.27 -0.17
CA GLU A 66 6.25 -9.88 0.02
C GLU A 66 6.98 -9.20 1.18
N GLY A 67 7.59 -9.98 2.08
CA GLY A 67 8.30 -9.48 3.26
C GLY A 67 9.57 -8.71 2.92
N ASN A 68 9.89 -7.73 3.75
CA ASN A 68 11.16 -7.01 3.63
C ASN A 68 12.35 -7.92 3.96
N THR A 69 13.54 -7.48 3.57
CA THR A 69 14.78 -8.25 3.72
C THR A 69 15.10 -8.59 5.17
N SER A 70 14.69 -7.77 6.14
CA SER A 70 14.87 -8.03 7.58
C SER A 70 14.06 -9.24 8.05
N LEU A 71 12.82 -9.40 7.59
CA LEU A 71 11.97 -10.55 7.91
C LEU A 71 12.52 -11.84 7.29
N ARG A 72 12.97 -11.78 6.03
CA ARG A 72 13.64 -12.92 5.36
C ARG A 72 14.90 -13.33 6.09
N LEU A 73 15.70 -12.39 6.57
CA LEU A 73 16.90 -12.63 7.35
C LEU A 73 16.59 -13.35 8.67
N ASN A 74 15.54 -12.98 9.37
CA ASN A 74 15.11 -13.65 10.60
C ASN A 74 14.75 -15.12 10.35
N ILE A 75 14.07 -15.40 9.25
CA ILE A 75 13.75 -16.77 8.80
C ILE A 75 15.04 -17.56 8.53
N ILE A 76 15.95 -16.99 7.76
CA ILE A 76 17.25 -17.63 7.40
C ILE A 76 18.06 -17.93 8.66
N ASN A 77 18.25 -16.95 9.55
CA ASN A 77 19.02 -17.10 10.78
C ASN A 77 18.44 -18.21 11.69
N TYR A 78 17.12 -18.31 11.77
CA TYR A 78 16.48 -19.36 12.53
C TYR A 78 16.71 -20.75 11.91
N LEU A 79 16.58 -20.86 10.60
CA LEU A 79 16.81 -22.13 9.90
C LEU A 79 18.28 -22.57 9.95
N GLU A 80 19.23 -21.64 9.89
CA GLU A 80 20.66 -21.93 10.05
C GLU A 80 20.99 -22.46 11.45
N GLN A 81 20.36 -21.93 12.51
CA GLN A 81 20.49 -22.46 13.87
C GLN A 81 20.01 -23.92 13.97
N LEU A 82 19.06 -24.31 13.13
CA LEU A 82 18.56 -25.68 13.02
C LEU A 82 19.42 -26.56 12.08
N GLY A 83 20.46 -25.98 11.47
CA GLY A 83 21.41 -26.66 10.59
C GLY A 83 20.93 -26.85 9.15
N VAL A 84 20.01 -26.02 8.68
CA VAL A 84 19.65 -25.87 7.26
C VAL A 84 20.64 -24.89 6.65
N LYS A 85 21.25 -25.22 5.51
CA LYS A 85 22.10 -24.27 4.79
C LYS A 85 21.24 -23.15 4.24
N SER A 86 21.78 -21.93 4.29
CA SER A 86 21.12 -20.77 3.70
C SER A 86 20.70 -21.05 2.25
N PRO A 87 19.48 -20.70 1.83
CA PRO A 87 19.02 -20.91 0.46
C PRO A 87 20.02 -20.30 -0.54
N LYS A 88 20.36 -21.03 -1.57
CA LYS A 88 21.48 -20.77 -2.47
C LYS A 88 21.39 -19.53 -3.36
N LYS A 89 20.48 -18.62 -3.17
CA LYS A 89 20.45 -17.32 -3.86
C LYS A 89 19.71 -16.28 -3.01
N ILE A 90 20.46 -15.65 -2.13
CA ILE A 90 20.13 -14.25 -1.80
C ILE A 90 20.74 -13.47 -2.95
N GLU A 91 19.90 -12.96 -3.82
CA GLU A 91 20.31 -12.17 -4.97
C GLU A 91 20.97 -10.87 -4.50
N GLU A 92 21.83 -10.26 -5.33
CA GLU A 92 22.46 -8.97 -5.01
C GLU A 92 21.44 -7.88 -4.62
N LEU A 93 20.22 -7.97 -5.18
CA LEU A 93 19.09 -7.12 -4.84
C LEU A 93 18.68 -7.22 -3.36
N ASP A 94 18.64 -8.42 -2.78
CA ASP A 94 18.30 -8.59 -1.36
C ASP A 94 19.36 -7.98 -0.42
N LYS A 95 20.64 -7.99 -0.85
CA LYS A 95 21.72 -7.32 -0.10
C LYS A 95 21.55 -5.80 -0.16
N ILE A 96 21.23 -5.27 -1.32
CA ILE A 96 21.01 -3.84 -1.52
C ILE A 96 19.85 -3.39 -0.64
N GLU A 97 18.71 -4.08 -0.67
CA GLU A 97 17.55 -3.77 0.16
C GLU A 97 17.88 -3.80 1.65
N LEU A 98 18.59 -4.83 2.13
CA LEU A 98 19.01 -4.91 3.53
C LEU A 98 19.92 -3.75 3.93
N ILE A 99 20.89 -3.39 3.10
CA ILE A 99 21.81 -2.30 3.39
C ILE A 99 21.06 -0.97 3.45
N VAL A 100 20.17 -0.71 2.49
CA VAL A 100 19.35 0.50 2.44
C VAL A 100 18.41 0.57 3.64
N GLU A 101 17.73 -0.52 4.00
CA GLU A 101 16.88 -0.60 5.19
C GLU A 101 17.66 -0.30 6.48
N LEU A 102 18.83 -0.92 6.66
CA LEU A 102 19.66 -0.69 7.84
C LEU A 102 20.25 0.73 7.87
N LEU A 103 20.55 1.30 6.71
CA LEU A 103 21.09 2.65 6.57
C LEU A 103 20.02 3.72 6.80
N SER A 104 18.75 3.47 6.47
CA SER A 104 17.62 4.39 6.70
C SER A 104 17.44 4.80 8.16
N ASN A 105 17.97 4.00 9.11
CA ASN A 105 18.00 4.34 10.53
C ASN A 105 18.95 5.51 10.88
N TYR A 106 19.74 5.99 9.91
CA TYR A 106 20.70 7.07 10.10
C TYR A 106 20.53 8.13 9.02
N PRO A 107 20.55 9.42 9.35
CA PRO A 107 20.59 10.46 8.34
C PRO A 107 21.83 10.26 7.45
N HIS A 108 21.65 10.20 6.14
CA HIS A 108 22.75 9.99 5.18
C HIS A 108 22.43 10.65 3.85
N THR A 109 23.48 10.90 3.05
CA THR A 109 23.38 11.43 1.69
C THR A 109 23.35 10.28 0.68
N LYS A 110 22.86 10.55 -0.54
CA LYS A 110 22.90 9.57 -1.65
C LYS A 110 24.33 9.09 -1.98
N LYS A 111 25.33 9.95 -1.80
CA LYS A 111 26.75 9.62 -2.01
C LYS A 111 27.24 8.63 -0.95
N GLU A 112 26.91 8.87 0.31
CA GLU A 112 27.25 7.96 1.42
C GLU A 112 26.56 6.59 1.24
N GLU A 113 25.30 6.57 0.79
CA GLU A 113 24.56 5.36 0.47
C GLU A 113 25.29 4.52 -0.58
N GLN A 114 25.67 5.12 -1.71
CA GLN A 114 26.42 4.41 -2.77
C GLN A 114 27.77 3.86 -2.28
N GLN A 115 28.50 4.61 -1.49
CA GLN A 115 29.78 4.17 -0.93
C GLN A 115 29.64 3.04 0.08
N ILE A 116 28.56 3.04 0.84
CA ILE A 116 28.23 1.95 1.79
C ILE A 116 27.79 0.71 1.02
N LEU A 117 26.93 0.85 0.01
CA LEU A 117 26.55 -0.25 -0.86
C LEU A 117 27.78 -0.93 -1.46
N MET A 118 28.67 -0.17 -2.09
CA MET A 118 29.91 -0.72 -2.65
C MET A 118 30.76 -1.44 -1.59
N ALA A 119 30.85 -0.92 -0.39
CA ALA A 119 31.69 -1.48 0.68
C ALA A 119 31.17 -2.82 1.23
N PHE A 120 29.86 -3.11 1.08
CA PHE A 120 29.25 -4.31 1.63
C PHE A 120 28.77 -5.33 0.58
N MET A 121 28.88 -5.03 -0.73
CA MET A 121 28.44 -5.95 -1.79
C MET A 121 29.12 -7.31 -1.73
N ASP A 122 30.43 -7.37 -1.42
CA ASP A 122 31.18 -8.63 -1.28
C ASP A 122 31.04 -9.27 0.10
N THR A 123 30.33 -8.64 1.02
CA THR A 123 30.15 -9.14 2.38
C THR A 123 29.03 -10.19 2.41
N ASN A 124 29.26 -11.31 3.10
CA ASN A 124 28.22 -12.31 3.30
C ASN A 124 27.00 -11.66 3.99
N PHE A 125 25.81 -11.96 3.50
CA PHE A 125 24.54 -11.42 3.95
C PHE A 125 24.39 -11.40 5.48
N ASN A 126 24.65 -12.53 6.14
CA ASN A 126 24.56 -12.70 7.60
C ASN A 126 25.59 -11.88 8.40
N LYS A 127 26.57 -11.31 7.74
CA LYS A 127 27.60 -10.46 8.39
C LYS A 127 27.29 -8.97 8.27
N ILE A 128 26.25 -8.59 7.52
CA ILE A 128 25.80 -7.20 7.40
C ILE A 128 24.93 -6.89 8.61
N THR A 129 25.38 -5.98 9.46
CA THR A 129 24.67 -5.62 10.71
C THR A 129 24.57 -4.10 10.84
N LYS A 130 23.52 -3.64 11.53
CA LYS A 130 23.31 -2.22 11.85
C LYS A 130 24.56 -1.54 12.44
N LYS A 131 25.28 -2.25 13.35
CA LYS A 131 26.52 -1.74 13.95
C LYS A 131 27.62 -1.53 12.93
N LYS A 132 27.81 -2.49 11.98
CA LYS A 132 28.86 -2.36 10.96
C LYS A 132 28.55 -1.24 9.95
N ILE A 133 27.28 -1.09 9.57
CA ILE A 133 26.85 0.00 8.70
C ILE A 133 27.07 1.34 9.39
N LYS A 134 26.66 1.48 10.66
CA LYS A 134 26.93 2.69 11.46
C LYS A 134 28.42 3.03 11.52
N ASN A 135 29.26 2.03 11.83
CA ASN A 135 30.70 2.24 11.92
C ASN A 135 31.31 2.64 10.56
N ARG A 136 30.80 2.05 9.45
CA ARG A 136 31.27 2.39 8.12
C ARG A 136 30.84 3.81 7.72
N LEU A 137 29.61 4.20 8.04
CA LEU A 137 29.12 5.55 7.81
C LEU A 137 29.96 6.58 8.60
N GLN A 138 30.25 6.30 9.87
CA GLN A 138 31.12 7.14 10.69
C GLN A 138 32.55 7.22 10.10
N TYR A 139 33.06 6.11 9.59
CA TYR A 139 34.37 6.08 8.95
C TYR A 139 34.39 6.93 7.67
N LEU A 140 33.37 6.86 6.82
CA LEU A 140 33.26 7.67 5.60
C LEU A 140 33.20 9.18 5.93
N ARG A 141 32.44 9.55 6.95
CA ARG A 141 32.35 10.94 7.40
C ARG A 141 33.66 11.45 7.95
N LYS A 142 34.38 10.60 8.69
CA LYS A 142 35.72 10.95 9.12
C LYS A 142 36.68 11.15 7.96
N GLN A 143 36.61 10.31 6.93
CA GLN A 143 37.43 10.49 5.74
C GLN A 143 37.06 11.76 4.96
N GLU A 144 35.77 12.10 4.83
CA GLU A 144 35.34 13.35 4.21
C GLU A 144 35.81 14.57 5.01
N GLN A 145 35.76 14.47 6.33
CA GLN A 145 36.26 15.50 7.23
C GLN A 145 37.77 15.67 7.08
N VAL A 146 38.53 14.58 6.94
CA VAL A 146 39.95 14.60 6.62
C VAL A 146 40.20 15.36 5.31
N ALA A 147 39.52 14.93 4.24
CA ALA A 147 39.68 15.54 2.93
C ALA A 147 39.31 17.01 2.92
N TYR A 148 38.27 17.41 3.63
CA TYR A 148 37.87 18.80 3.78
C TYR A 148 38.97 19.63 4.45
N TRP A 149 39.58 19.15 5.53
CA TRP A 149 40.63 19.87 6.23
C TRP A 149 41.95 19.85 5.48
N GLU A 150 42.27 18.79 4.75
CA GLU A 150 43.44 18.74 3.87
C GLU A 150 43.34 19.78 2.76
N GLU A 151 42.15 19.97 2.18
CA GLU A 151 41.88 20.96 1.14
C GLU A 151 41.89 22.39 1.68
N GLU A 152 41.19 22.62 2.83
CA GLU A 152 41.09 23.96 3.43
C GLU A 152 42.43 24.50 3.92
N LEU A 153 43.30 23.61 4.41
CA LEU A 153 44.59 23.99 4.98
C LEU A 153 45.76 23.81 4.00
N ASP A 154 45.50 23.19 2.87
CA ASP A 154 46.55 22.82 1.86
C ASP A 154 47.70 21.98 2.49
N ILE A 155 47.33 21.05 3.37
CA ILE A 155 48.24 20.12 4.05
C ILE A 155 47.69 18.68 3.99
N LYS A 156 48.56 17.70 4.25
CA LYS A 156 48.17 16.31 4.41
C LYS A 156 48.37 15.85 5.85
N PHE A 157 47.34 15.25 6.43
CA PHE A 157 47.43 14.64 7.74
C PHE A 157 47.94 13.19 7.64
N ASN A 158 48.90 12.85 8.51
CA ASN A 158 49.49 11.51 8.49
C ASN A 158 48.52 10.45 9.05
N ASN A 159 47.62 10.84 9.95
CA ASN A 159 46.64 9.94 10.51
C ASN A 159 45.43 10.68 11.12
N MET A 160 44.42 9.93 11.49
CA MET A 160 43.20 10.48 12.11
C MET A 160 43.41 11.18 13.45
N SER A 161 44.44 10.77 14.19
CA SER A 161 44.76 11.38 15.50
C SER A 161 45.19 12.83 15.36
N GLU A 162 45.88 13.20 14.29
CA GLU A 162 46.28 14.57 14.03
C GLU A 162 45.07 15.47 13.80
N ILE A 163 44.04 14.95 13.10
CA ILE A 163 42.81 15.68 12.86
C ILE A 163 41.96 15.79 14.13
N GLU A 164 41.90 14.74 14.91
CA GLU A 164 41.21 14.77 16.22
C GLU A 164 41.91 15.76 17.16
N PHE A 165 43.24 15.82 17.16
CA PHE A 165 44.00 16.80 17.90
C PHE A 165 43.75 18.23 17.39
N TYR A 166 43.77 18.44 16.06
CA TYR A 166 43.50 19.75 15.45
C TYR A 166 42.07 20.24 15.82
N HIS A 167 41.07 19.38 15.74
CA HIS A 167 39.71 19.71 16.14
C HIS A 167 39.61 20.06 17.61
N SER A 168 40.17 19.25 18.47
CA SER A 168 40.23 19.51 19.92
C SER A 168 40.89 20.83 20.23
N TYR A 169 42.03 21.03 19.62
CA TYR A 169 42.82 22.26 19.82
C TYR A 169 42.13 23.51 19.26
N ARG A 170 41.45 23.39 18.16
CA ARG A 170 40.76 24.51 17.52
C ARG A 170 39.45 24.89 18.22
N PHE A 171 38.70 23.90 18.73
CA PHE A 171 37.36 24.13 19.26
C PHE A 171 37.21 23.89 20.77
N ASP A 172 38.05 23.04 21.38
CA ASP A 172 37.98 22.64 22.77
C ASP A 172 39.07 23.24 23.62
N MET A 173 39.77 24.23 23.10
CA MET A 173 40.61 25.06 23.93
C MET A 173 39.70 25.87 24.82
N ASP A 174 39.44 25.26 25.91
CA ASP A 174 38.31 25.65 26.70
C ASP A 174 38.75 26.24 28.05
N LYS A 175 37.81 26.99 28.53
CA LYS A 175 37.76 27.49 29.88
C LYS A 175 37.89 26.34 30.90
N GLU A 176 37.52 25.11 30.52
CA GLU A 176 37.53 23.90 31.32
C GLU A 176 38.96 23.38 31.57
N SER A 177 39.82 23.35 30.57
CA SER A 177 41.27 23.04 30.71
C SER A 177 42.00 24.06 31.53
N PHE A 178 41.72 25.35 31.32
CA PHE A 178 42.26 26.43 32.13
C PHE A 178 41.79 26.34 33.57
N ASN A 179 40.49 26.17 33.79
CA ASN A 179 39.91 26.03 35.12
C ASN A 179 40.47 24.82 35.88
N LYS A 180 40.75 23.71 35.15
CA LYS A 180 41.35 22.51 35.74
C LYS A 180 42.79 22.77 36.23
N GLN A 181 43.59 23.54 35.48
CA GLN A 181 44.91 23.94 35.87
C GLN A 181 44.87 24.92 37.06
N LEU A 182 43.97 25.90 37.03
CA LEU A 182 43.72 26.82 38.13
C LEU A 182 43.27 26.11 39.39
N LEU A 183 42.40 25.09 39.24
CA LEU A 183 41.97 24.23 40.35
C LEU A 183 43.15 23.50 40.99
N THR A 184 44.03 22.92 40.17
CA THR A 184 45.23 22.23 40.66
C THR A 184 46.12 23.16 41.43
N TYR A 185 46.30 24.37 40.98
CA TYR A 185 47.12 25.41 41.65
C TYR A 185 46.46 25.85 42.97
N THR A 186 45.17 26.15 42.96
CA THR A 186 44.42 26.61 44.12
C THR A 186 44.18 25.52 45.15
N GLN A 187 44.16 24.22 44.73
CA GLN A 187 44.22 23.11 45.68
C GLN A 187 45.49 23.08 46.54
N SER A 188 46.59 23.72 46.10
CA SER A 188 47.78 23.86 46.84
C SER A 188 47.72 25.00 47.91
N ILE A 189 46.73 25.87 47.78
CA ILE A 189 46.42 26.92 48.70
C ILE A 189 45.42 26.40 49.72
N SER A 190 45.79 26.46 51.06
CA SER A 190 44.86 25.99 52.08
C SER A 190 43.61 26.86 52.12
N SER A 191 42.40 26.18 52.27
CA SER A 191 41.12 26.89 52.35
C SER A 191 41.02 27.93 53.41
N ASP A 192 41.84 27.82 54.46
CA ASP A 192 41.90 28.77 55.61
C ASP A 192 42.57 30.10 55.19
N LEU A 193 43.43 30.08 54.18
CA LEU A 193 44.04 31.26 53.60
C LEU A 193 43.12 32.13 52.78
N LEU A 194 42.04 31.59 52.26
CA LEU A 194 41.03 32.30 51.42
C LEU A 194 40.16 33.28 52.26
N PHE A 195 40.18 33.14 53.61
CA PHE A 195 39.37 33.95 54.57
C PHE A 195 40.20 34.72 55.58
N GLN A 196 41.55 34.60 55.54
CA GLN A 196 42.43 35.40 56.32
C GLN A 196 42.69 36.75 55.65
N GLU A 197 43.22 37.68 56.42
CA GLU A 197 43.34 39.12 56.14
C GLU A 197 44.09 39.49 54.86
N ASP A 198 44.67 38.56 54.13
CA ASP A 198 45.53 38.82 52.97
C ASP A 198 44.84 38.43 51.59
N LYS A 199 43.62 38.92 51.40
CA LYS A 199 42.93 38.75 50.14
C LYS A 199 43.73 39.32 48.95
N GLU A 200 44.53 40.36 49.20
CA GLU A 200 45.33 41.00 48.13
C GLU A 200 46.50 40.11 47.72
N GLN A 201 47.14 39.38 48.63
CA GLN A 201 48.19 38.43 48.27
C GLN A 201 47.67 37.22 47.47
N ILE A 202 46.46 36.73 47.79
CA ILE A 202 45.76 35.64 47.03
C ILE A 202 45.43 36.14 45.63
N ARG A 203 45.02 37.40 45.57
CA ARG A 203 44.69 38.07 44.31
C ARG A 203 45.92 38.20 43.41
N GLU A 204 47.06 38.69 43.92
CA GLU A 204 48.30 38.77 43.19
C GLU A 204 48.78 37.39 42.70
N LYS A 205 48.72 36.38 43.54
CA LYS A 205 49.08 35.01 43.16
C LYS A 205 48.16 34.42 42.06
N LEU A 206 46.89 34.71 42.12
CA LEU A 206 45.95 34.28 41.05
C LEU A 206 46.19 35.02 39.76
N LEU A 207 46.59 36.32 39.79
CA LEU A 207 46.99 37.07 38.61
C LEU A 207 48.22 36.47 37.96
N ALA A 208 49.29 36.28 38.78
CA ALA A 208 50.56 35.70 38.32
C ALA A 208 50.34 34.31 37.69
N TYR A 209 49.45 33.48 38.29
CA TYR A 209 49.12 32.19 37.73
C TYR A 209 48.34 32.28 36.45
N LYS A 210 47.46 33.29 36.30
CA LYS A 210 46.73 33.56 35.07
C LYS A 210 47.69 33.92 33.94
N GLU A 211 48.65 34.81 34.21
CA GLU A 211 49.67 35.20 33.23
C GLU A 211 50.54 34.02 32.79
N GLU A 212 50.95 33.15 33.74
CA GLU A 212 51.69 31.94 33.42
C GLU A 212 50.87 30.97 32.57
N ALA A 213 49.52 30.82 32.84
CA ALA A 213 48.61 29.96 32.09
C ALA A 213 48.39 30.49 30.65
N ILE A 214 48.31 31.81 30.47
CA ILE A 214 48.23 32.45 29.14
C ILE A 214 49.46 32.14 28.33
N LEU A 215 50.68 32.41 28.91
CA LEU A 215 51.94 32.15 28.24
C LEU A 215 52.09 30.66 27.85
N LYS A 216 51.69 29.76 28.72
CA LYS A 216 51.69 28.32 28.45
C LYS A 216 50.78 27.96 27.29
N LYS A 217 49.64 28.60 27.23
CA LYS A 217 48.67 28.37 26.11
C LYS A 217 49.21 28.90 24.79
N GLU A 218 49.86 30.05 24.78
CA GLU A 218 50.52 30.59 23.58
C GLU A 218 51.58 29.61 23.08
N GLN A 219 52.42 29.06 24.00
CA GLN A 219 53.41 28.06 23.67
C GLN A 219 52.77 26.76 23.11
N GLU A 220 51.66 26.31 23.69
CA GLU A 220 50.88 25.15 23.19
C GLU A 220 50.38 25.41 21.77
N ILE A 221 49.90 26.62 21.45
CA ILE A 221 49.46 27.01 20.12
C ILE A 221 50.62 26.98 19.13
N GLU A 222 51.79 27.54 19.53
CA GLU A 222 52.96 27.53 18.67
C GLU A 222 53.45 26.11 18.37
N ILE A 223 53.47 25.21 19.42
CA ILE A 223 53.83 23.81 19.26
C ILE A 223 52.83 23.11 18.32
N PHE A 224 51.57 23.35 18.48
CA PHE A 224 50.52 22.79 17.61
C PHE A 224 50.73 23.21 16.16
N LEU A 225 50.94 24.50 15.93
CA LEU A 225 51.21 25.03 14.59
C LEU A 225 52.48 24.41 13.96
N ALA A 226 53.57 24.28 14.76
CA ALA A 226 54.79 23.62 14.33
C ALA A 226 54.59 22.15 13.97
N ILE A 227 53.80 21.41 14.73
CA ILE A 227 53.48 20.00 14.48
C ILE A 227 52.58 19.86 13.26
N SER A 228 51.50 20.62 13.19
CA SER A 228 50.47 20.49 12.14
C SER A 228 50.90 21.00 10.78
N PHE A 229 51.78 22.02 10.76
CA PHE A 229 52.23 22.69 9.52
C PHE A 229 53.72 22.52 9.21
N ASN A 230 54.36 21.55 9.81
CA ASN A 230 55.79 21.29 9.79
C ASN A 230 56.35 20.84 8.41
N LYS A 231 55.85 21.27 7.29
CA LYS A 231 56.37 20.89 5.96
C LYS A 231 56.33 22.03 4.92
N GLY A 232 56.41 23.27 5.38
CA GLY A 232 56.45 24.43 4.47
C GLY A 232 55.07 24.77 3.87
N HIS A 233 54.01 24.34 4.51
CA HIS A 233 52.67 24.59 4.08
C HIS A 233 51.99 25.73 4.83
N ARG A 234 50.77 26.05 4.45
CA ARG A 234 50.02 27.19 4.98
C ARG A 234 49.76 27.09 6.47
N TYR A 235 49.82 28.21 7.13
CA TYR A 235 49.40 28.34 8.53
C TYR A 235 47.89 28.44 8.66
N LEU A 236 47.40 28.24 9.89
CA LEU A 236 46.01 28.62 10.24
C LEU A 236 45.79 30.09 9.83
N LYS A 237 44.60 30.40 9.38
CA LYS A 237 44.22 31.77 9.01
C LYS A 237 44.23 32.64 10.28
N SER A 238 44.57 33.90 10.15
CA SER A 238 44.65 34.81 11.31
C SER A 238 43.41 34.85 12.18
N HIS A 239 42.22 34.70 11.58
CA HIS A 239 40.95 34.65 12.35
C HIS A 239 40.83 33.38 13.20
N GLU A 240 41.42 32.27 12.81
CA GLU A 240 41.41 31.01 13.54
C GLU A 240 42.34 31.04 14.74
N ILE A 241 43.54 31.62 14.53
CA ILE A 241 44.48 31.91 15.63
C ILE A 241 43.83 32.87 16.61
N ASN A 242 43.18 33.92 16.14
CA ASN A 242 42.48 34.88 16.97
C ASN A 242 41.31 34.23 17.74
N ASN A 243 40.61 33.24 17.11
CA ASN A 243 39.58 32.50 17.83
C ASN A 243 40.13 31.56 18.91
N LEU A 244 41.29 30.99 18.69
CA LEU A 244 42.01 30.23 19.72
C LEU A 244 42.43 31.12 20.90
N ILE A 245 43.01 32.28 20.57
CA ILE A 245 43.44 33.28 21.61
C ILE A 245 42.22 33.85 22.35
N ARG A 246 41.10 34.10 21.68
CA ARG A 246 39.86 34.58 22.34
C ARG A 246 39.30 33.62 23.38
N LYS A 247 39.68 32.39 23.37
CA LYS A 247 39.31 31.40 24.41
C LYS A 247 40.23 31.39 25.60
N MET A 248 41.26 32.16 25.55
CA MET A 248 42.13 32.40 26.69
C MET A 248 41.44 33.33 27.71
N PRO A 249 41.72 33.22 28.99
CA PRO A 249 41.16 34.13 29.98
C PRO A 249 41.63 35.57 29.67
N PRO A 250 40.77 36.56 29.82
CA PRO A 250 41.12 37.95 29.59
C PRO A 250 42.27 38.38 30.55
N GLU A 251 43.14 39.23 30.04
CA GLU A 251 44.27 39.78 30.79
C GLU A 251 43.79 40.72 31.91
N ASP A 252 42.62 41.32 31.72
CA ASP A 252 42.05 42.32 32.59
C ASP A 252 41.42 41.75 33.85
N ASP A 253 41.41 42.53 34.88
CA ASP A 253 40.79 42.48 36.18
C ASP A 253 40.45 41.07 36.77
N LEU A 254 41.03 40.79 37.96
CA LEU A 254 40.76 39.55 38.68
C LEU A 254 39.26 39.31 39.02
N TYR A 255 38.43 40.35 39.02
CA TYR A 255 37.03 40.30 39.30
C TYR A 255 36.26 39.53 38.21
N GLU A 256 36.86 39.39 37.01
CA GLU A 256 36.29 38.65 35.94
C GLU A 256 36.78 37.18 35.82
N ILE A 257 37.69 36.76 36.66
CA ILE A 257 38.18 35.40 36.72
C ILE A 257 37.09 34.52 37.36
N ASP A 258 36.55 33.63 36.56
CA ASP A 258 35.67 32.58 37.02
C ASP A 258 36.49 31.55 37.82
N LEU A 259 36.42 31.62 39.13
CA LEU A 259 37.02 30.58 39.97
C LEU A 259 36.42 29.21 39.68
N PRO A 260 37.21 28.11 39.67
CA PRO A 260 36.71 26.76 39.54
C PRO A 260 35.60 26.45 40.55
N LEU A 261 34.57 25.71 40.12
CA LEU A 261 33.43 25.38 40.98
C LEU A 261 33.81 24.67 42.26
N GLU A 262 34.88 23.86 42.24
CA GLU A 262 35.38 23.16 43.41
C GLU A 262 35.95 24.11 44.49
N ILE A 263 36.51 25.22 44.05
CA ILE A 263 36.99 26.27 44.98
C ILE A 263 35.81 27.00 45.57
N LEU A 264 34.88 27.42 44.73
CA LEU A 264 33.65 28.07 45.20
C LEU A 264 32.86 27.18 46.15
N LYS A 265 32.85 25.87 45.91
CA LYS A 265 32.25 24.88 46.79
C LYS A 265 32.91 24.89 48.19
N ARG A 266 34.25 24.83 48.25
CA ARG A 266 34.99 24.88 49.50
C ARG A 266 34.76 26.17 50.29
N ILE A 267 34.66 27.29 49.55
CA ILE A 267 34.40 28.59 50.18
C ILE A 267 33.03 28.55 50.88
N ILE A 268 32.00 28.10 50.22
CA ILE A 268 30.63 28.04 50.76
C ILE A 268 30.55 27.04 51.92
N GLU A 269 31.14 25.85 51.80
CA GLU A 269 31.16 24.83 52.85
C GLU A 269 31.95 25.28 54.10
N THR A 270 32.90 26.17 53.90
CA THR A 270 33.65 26.78 55.06
C THR A 270 32.84 27.88 55.72
N ILE A 271 32.03 28.64 55.00
CA ILE A 271 31.16 29.68 55.55
C ILE A 271 30.02 29.07 56.35
N ASP A 272 29.43 27.98 55.82
CA ASP A 272 28.32 27.32 56.53
C ASP A 272 28.43 25.78 56.40
N PRO A 273 28.99 25.14 57.46
CA PRO A 273 29.22 23.68 57.48
C PRO A 273 27.95 22.84 57.47
N GLU A 274 26.77 23.42 57.73
CA GLU A 274 25.50 22.70 57.69
C GLU A 274 24.98 22.45 56.24
N TYR A 275 25.56 23.15 55.25
CA TYR A 275 25.14 23.05 53.88
C TYR A 275 26.09 22.16 53.08
N ARG A 276 25.49 21.25 52.33
CA ARG A 276 26.21 20.45 51.37
C ARG A 276 26.19 21.12 50.02
N VAL A 277 27.34 21.42 49.47
CA VAL A 277 27.44 22.02 48.14
C VAL A 277 27.57 20.95 47.07
N VAL A 278 26.73 21.03 46.04
CA VAL A 278 26.73 20.10 44.94
C VAL A 278 27.06 20.84 43.65
N ILE A 279 27.94 20.24 42.83
CA ILE A 279 28.29 20.74 41.48
C ILE A 279 27.56 19.87 40.49
N GLU A 280 26.77 20.51 39.64
CA GLU A 280 26.14 19.87 38.48
C GLU A 280 26.48 20.65 37.18
N GLY A 281 27.31 20.07 36.35
CA GLY A 281 27.80 20.72 35.14
C GLY A 281 28.57 22.01 35.47
N SER A 282 28.11 23.14 34.98
CA SER A 282 28.71 24.45 35.16
C SER A 282 28.12 25.25 36.35
N ASN A 283 27.22 24.65 37.13
CA ASN A 283 26.52 25.35 38.21
C ASN A 283 26.87 24.78 39.58
N LEU A 284 26.79 25.66 40.56
CA LEU A 284 27.03 25.34 41.95
C LEU A 284 25.71 25.52 42.71
N TYR A 285 25.35 24.52 43.51
CA TYR A 285 24.10 24.49 44.23
C TYR A 285 24.37 24.19 45.72
N VAL A 286 23.65 24.87 46.59
CA VAL A 286 23.60 24.52 48.00
C VAL A 286 22.47 23.49 48.19
N ALA A 287 22.83 22.37 48.82
CA ALA A 287 21.95 21.20 48.86
C ALA A 287 21.39 20.93 50.25
N LYS A 288 20.08 20.71 50.35
CA LYS A 288 19.42 20.17 51.55
C LYS A 288 18.50 19.02 51.20
N ALA A 289 18.65 17.88 51.88
CA ALA A 289 17.77 16.73 51.67
C ALA A 289 16.33 17.03 52.10
N LYS A 290 15.36 16.81 51.25
CA LYS A 290 13.92 17.00 51.49
C LYS A 290 13.10 15.88 50.82
N THR A 291 11.81 15.83 51.19
CA THR A 291 10.90 14.86 50.62
C THR A 291 9.74 15.62 49.97
N TYR A 292 9.39 15.25 48.77
CA TYR A 292 8.23 15.70 48.05
C TYR A 292 7.23 14.54 47.90
N THR A 293 5.97 14.78 48.16
CA THR A 293 4.93 13.74 47.98
C THR A 293 4.24 13.94 46.63
N LEU A 294 4.38 12.95 45.75
CA LEU A 294 3.71 12.92 44.42
C LEU A 294 2.81 11.69 44.37
N TYR A 295 1.52 11.91 44.18
CA TYR A 295 0.50 10.84 44.13
C TYR A 295 0.59 9.85 45.32
N GLY A 296 0.80 10.38 46.53
CA GLY A 296 0.93 9.59 47.74
C GLY A 296 2.28 8.85 47.92
N LYS A 297 3.22 8.99 46.97
CA LYS A 297 4.57 8.43 47.08
C LYS A 297 5.57 9.50 47.50
N ALA A 298 6.40 9.16 48.48
CA ALA A 298 7.46 10.01 48.98
C ALA A 298 8.66 9.98 48.01
N LEU A 299 9.04 11.11 47.46
CA LEU A 299 10.19 11.31 46.58
C LEU A 299 11.28 12.08 47.35
N PRO A 300 12.34 11.42 47.82
CA PRO A 300 13.47 12.12 48.42
C PRO A 300 14.21 12.91 47.32
N TYR A 301 14.39 14.17 47.55
CA TYR A 301 15.13 15.06 46.68
C TYR A 301 16.08 15.94 47.44
N THR A 302 17.04 16.49 46.73
CA THR A 302 17.93 17.51 47.28
C THR A 302 17.45 18.87 46.80
N ALA A 303 17.02 19.72 47.68
CA ALA A 303 16.70 21.09 47.34
C ALA A 303 18.03 21.81 47.05
N LEU A 304 18.17 22.31 45.81
CA LEU A 304 19.38 23.01 45.37
C LEU A 304 19.04 24.48 45.15
N VAL A 305 19.89 25.36 45.64
CA VAL A 305 19.83 26.78 45.36
C VAL A 305 21.02 27.15 44.52
N THR A 306 20.79 27.76 43.39
CA THR A 306 21.83 28.16 42.47
C THR A 306 22.41 29.50 42.90
N TYR A 307 23.70 29.54 43.11
CA TYR A 307 24.39 30.80 43.23
C TYR A 307 25.08 31.17 41.94
N SER A 308 24.94 32.40 41.47
CA SER A 308 25.69 32.86 40.33
C SER A 308 27.19 32.91 40.68
N ARG A 309 28.03 32.49 39.80
CA ARG A 309 29.48 32.59 39.92
C ARG A 309 29.92 34.01 40.27
N ARG A 310 29.29 34.99 39.59
CA ARG A 310 29.53 36.41 39.81
C ARG A 310 29.26 36.83 41.25
N PHE A 311 28.16 36.33 41.83
CA PHE A 311 27.80 36.63 43.22
C PHE A 311 28.82 36.04 44.20
N ILE A 312 29.23 34.78 43.99
CA ILE A 312 30.19 34.12 44.86
C ILE A 312 31.59 34.73 44.69
N ASN A 313 31.97 35.07 43.46
CA ASN A 313 33.20 35.80 43.20
C ASN A 313 33.22 37.17 43.92
N ASN A 314 32.09 37.87 43.93
CA ASN A 314 31.96 39.16 44.64
C ASN A 314 32.17 39.02 46.16
N ILE A 315 31.73 37.92 46.76
CA ILE A 315 31.98 37.65 48.19
C ILE A 315 33.49 37.62 48.48
N ILE A 316 34.30 37.04 47.59
CA ILE A 316 35.72 36.90 47.73
C ILE A 316 36.41 38.23 47.44
N TRP A 317 36.01 38.95 46.40
CA TRP A 317 36.70 40.10 45.86
C TRP A 317 36.19 41.46 46.35
N ARG A 318 34.90 41.53 46.80
CA ARG A 318 34.21 42.76 47.16
C ARG A 318 33.74 42.79 48.62
N GLU A 319 34.11 41.81 49.47
CA GLU A 319 33.72 41.75 50.88
C GLU A 319 32.17 41.77 51.07
N GLU A 320 31.43 41.30 50.10
CA GLU A 320 29.97 41.18 50.27
C GLU A 320 29.62 39.99 51.19
N ASP A 321 28.76 40.22 52.17
CA ASP A 321 28.27 39.18 53.06
C ASP A 321 27.41 38.18 52.25
N LEU A 322 27.54 36.89 52.59
CA LEU A 322 26.58 35.90 52.11
C LEU A 322 25.20 36.27 52.63
N PRO A 323 24.21 36.43 51.78
CA PRO A 323 22.84 36.61 52.26
C PRO A 323 22.50 35.42 53.14
N ILE A 324 22.10 35.71 54.38
CA ILE A 324 21.71 34.70 55.35
C ILE A 324 20.64 33.82 54.69
N LEU A 325 20.86 32.51 54.69
CA LEU A 325 20.08 31.48 53.96
C LEU A 325 18.61 31.41 54.44
N ASP A 326 18.10 32.34 55.21
CA ASP A 326 16.68 32.45 55.61
C ASP A 326 15.74 32.76 54.42
N ASP A 327 16.24 33.40 53.34
CA ASP A 327 15.52 33.57 52.09
C ASP A 327 15.42 32.25 51.30
N MET A 328 16.06 31.19 51.74
CA MET A 328 15.93 29.86 51.11
C MET A 328 14.52 29.26 51.15
N THR A 329 13.61 29.79 51.99
CA THR A 329 12.22 29.33 52.07
C THR A 329 11.44 29.73 50.81
N GLN A 330 11.69 30.88 50.24
CA GLN A 330 11.03 31.38 49.06
C GLN A 330 11.54 30.61 47.81
N VAL A 331 12.83 30.43 47.66
CA VAL A 331 13.44 29.64 46.58
C VAL A 331 13.04 28.16 46.67
N LYS A 332 12.77 27.63 47.84
CA LYS A 332 12.29 26.27 48.08
C LYS A 332 10.81 26.09 47.66
N SER A 333 9.97 27.09 47.87
CA SER A 333 8.60 27.08 47.36
C SER A 333 8.57 27.16 45.85
N GLU A 334 9.39 28.03 45.26
CA GLU A 334 9.52 28.15 43.81
C GLU A 334 9.95 26.84 43.13
N ILE A 335 10.92 26.12 43.65
CA ILE A 335 11.35 24.82 43.12
C ILE A 335 10.22 23.78 43.17
N LYS A 336 9.48 23.74 44.28
CA LYS A 336 8.33 22.86 44.46
C LYS A 336 7.19 23.25 43.49
N GLU A 337 6.93 24.55 43.38
CA GLU A 337 5.90 25.09 42.51
C GLU A 337 6.25 24.86 41.05
N GLN A 338 7.47 25.10 40.61
CA GLN A 338 7.94 24.80 39.25
C GLN A 338 7.86 23.30 38.91
N PHE A 339 8.24 22.44 39.88
CA PHE A 339 8.09 21.00 39.67
C PHE A 339 6.61 20.59 39.62
N ALA A 340 5.77 21.08 40.52
CA ALA A 340 4.34 20.82 40.50
C ALA A 340 3.69 21.32 39.22
N GLN A 341 4.09 22.49 38.72
CA GLN A 341 3.64 23.02 37.45
C GLN A 341 4.07 22.12 36.28
N SER A 342 5.32 21.70 36.24
CA SER A 342 5.82 20.79 35.21
C SER A 342 5.12 19.42 35.23
N ILE A 343 4.72 18.92 36.40
CA ILE A 343 3.90 17.70 36.52
C ILE A 343 2.49 17.94 35.97
N LYS A 344 1.85 19.06 36.31
CA LYS A 344 0.52 19.40 35.82
C LYS A 344 0.49 19.57 34.29
N GLU A 345 1.52 20.20 33.75
CA GLU A 345 1.67 20.34 32.29
C GLU A 345 1.80 18.96 31.63
N LEU A 346 2.63 18.08 32.21
CA LEU A 346 2.80 16.72 31.70
C LEU A 346 1.50 15.90 31.83
N GLU A 347 0.79 16.00 32.96
CA GLU A 347 -0.54 15.38 33.12
C GLU A 347 -1.48 15.81 32.00
N ARG A 348 -1.59 17.13 31.81
CA ARG A 348 -2.47 17.68 30.77
C ARG A 348 -2.07 17.19 29.38
N GLU A 349 -0.78 17.21 29.04
CA GLU A 349 -0.29 16.70 27.76
C GLU A 349 -0.65 15.22 27.56
N LEU A 350 -0.54 14.38 28.60
CA LEU A 350 -0.90 12.96 28.51
C LEU A 350 -2.43 12.74 28.51
N GLU A 351 -3.19 13.57 29.22
CA GLU A 351 -4.66 13.59 29.18
C GLU A 351 -5.15 13.97 27.77
N GLU A 352 -4.57 15.02 27.16
CA GLU A 352 -4.87 15.41 25.78
C GLU A 352 -4.57 14.30 24.78
N LEU A 353 -3.40 13.62 24.91
CA LEU A 353 -3.02 12.50 24.05
C LEU A 353 -3.96 11.28 24.18
N SER A 354 -4.60 11.14 25.32
CA SER A 354 -5.49 10.00 25.61
C SER A 354 -6.94 10.39 25.83
N PHE A 355 -7.33 11.62 25.44
CA PHE A 355 -8.67 12.14 25.63
C PHE A 355 -9.76 11.19 25.12
N ASP A 356 -9.53 10.62 23.94
CA ASP A 356 -10.48 9.71 23.32
C ASP A 356 -10.62 8.36 24.05
N LEU A 357 -9.69 8.01 24.93
CA LEU A 357 -9.64 6.69 25.59
C LEU A 357 -10.31 6.64 26.95
N GLU A 358 -10.75 7.79 27.48
CA GLU A 358 -11.35 7.91 28.82
C GLU A 358 -10.52 7.21 29.92
N LEU A 359 -9.20 7.32 29.81
CA LEU A 359 -8.30 6.68 30.77
C LEU A 359 -8.52 7.25 32.17
N LYS A 360 -8.57 6.35 33.17
CA LYS A 360 -8.62 6.78 34.57
C LYS A 360 -7.34 7.55 34.89
N ARG A 361 -7.48 8.70 35.56
CA ARG A 361 -6.37 9.55 35.99
C ARG A 361 -5.27 8.77 36.73
N SER A 362 -5.66 7.75 37.51
CA SER A 362 -4.72 6.87 38.22
C SER A 362 -3.76 6.07 37.29
N VAL A 363 -4.12 5.89 36.01
CA VAL A 363 -3.24 5.24 35.02
C VAL A 363 -2.14 6.22 34.61
N ILE A 364 -2.50 7.46 34.30
CA ILE A 364 -1.57 8.53 33.94
C ILE A 364 -0.62 8.81 35.09
N GLU A 365 -1.14 8.96 36.32
CA GLU A 365 -0.34 9.17 37.54
C GLU A 365 0.68 8.05 37.74
N ARG A 366 0.25 6.77 37.59
CA ARG A 366 1.15 5.60 37.71
C ARG A 366 2.21 5.62 36.61
N PHE A 367 1.84 5.99 35.40
CA PHE A 367 2.78 6.05 34.29
C PHE A 367 3.85 7.14 34.53
N ILE A 368 3.44 8.33 34.95
CA ILE A 368 4.34 9.41 35.28
C ILE A 368 5.29 8.98 36.41
N LEU A 369 4.78 8.38 37.48
CA LEU A 369 5.59 7.89 38.62
C LEU A 369 6.67 6.89 38.18
N GLN A 370 6.35 5.97 37.26
CA GLN A 370 7.27 4.94 36.78
C GLN A 370 8.57 5.52 36.24
N PHE A 371 8.52 6.69 35.59
CA PHE A 371 9.69 7.32 35.00
C PHE A 371 10.33 8.40 35.87
N ILE A 372 9.53 9.11 36.64
CA ILE A 372 10.01 10.22 37.47
C ILE A 372 10.70 9.72 38.74
N MET A 373 10.17 8.68 39.40
CA MET A 373 10.78 8.14 40.61
C MET A 373 12.26 7.74 40.43
N PRO A 374 12.63 6.93 39.39
CA PRO A 374 14.04 6.56 39.19
C PRO A 374 14.93 7.77 38.91
N GLN A 375 14.41 8.75 38.16
CA GLN A 375 15.15 9.95 37.83
C GLN A 375 15.47 10.78 39.10
N ILE A 376 14.45 11.04 39.93
CA ILE A 376 14.64 11.83 41.15
C ILE A 376 15.52 11.08 42.14
N SER A 377 15.33 9.79 42.30
CA SER A 377 16.15 8.93 43.16
C SER A 377 17.62 8.92 42.71
N SER A 378 17.92 8.95 41.42
CA SER A 378 19.29 8.94 40.89
C SER A 378 19.93 10.31 40.89
N SER A 379 19.18 11.36 40.49
CA SER A 379 19.74 12.73 40.41
C SER A 379 19.57 13.54 41.66
N LYS A 380 18.76 13.09 42.61
CA LYS A 380 18.37 13.82 43.82
C LYS A 380 17.86 15.25 43.58
N SER A 381 17.45 15.55 42.36
CA SER A 381 16.97 16.87 41.92
C SER A 381 15.47 16.82 41.64
N LEU A 382 14.74 17.80 42.20
CA LEU A 382 13.30 17.95 41.94
C LEU A 382 13.07 18.76 40.65
N LYS A 383 13.52 18.21 39.53
CA LYS A 383 13.39 18.80 38.20
C LYS A 383 13.20 17.71 37.15
N ILE A 384 12.21 17.85 36.27
CA ILE A 384 12.00 16.93 35.18
C ILE A 384 12.93 17.31 34.03
N LYS A 385 13.83 16.38 33.62
CA LYS A 385 14.71 16.60 32.48
C LYS A 385 13.91 16.41 31.20
N GLU A 386 14.12 17.26 30.21
CA GLU A 386 13.47 17.19 28.88
C GLU A 386 13.58 15.80 28.22
N LYS A 387 14.73 15.15 28.39
CA LYS A 387 14.92 13.77 27.90
C LYS A 387 13.94 12.78 28.53
N ILE A 388 13.60 12.98 29.82
CA ILE A 388 12.64 12.13 30.53
C ILE A 388 11.22 12.46 30.10
N LYS A 389 10.88 13.75 29.91
CA LYS A 389 9.59 14.18 29.39
C LYS A 389 9.33 13.53 28.01
N ARG A 390 10.28 13.63 27.07
CA ARG A 390 10.19 12.97 25.76
C ARG A 390 10.07 11.45 25.86
N ARG A 391 10.78 10.82 26.80
CA ARG A 391 10.70 9.39 27.03
C ARG A 391 9.33 8.97 27.55
N ILE A 392 8.76 9.74 28.47
CA ILE A 392 7.40 9.52 28.98
C ILE A 392 6.40 9.60 27.83
N HIS A 393 6.44 10.65 27.00
CA HIS A 393 5.57 10.80 25.84
C HIS A 393 5.71 9.62 24.88
N TYR A 394 6.93 9.24 24.55
CA TYR A 394 7.18 8.12 23.62
C TYR A 394 6.57 6.82 24.14
N HIS A 395 6.87 6.44 25.38
CA HIS A 395 6.33 5.19 25.94
C HIS A 395 4.84 5.28 26.22
N PHE A 396 4.31 6.46 26.53
CA PHE A 396 2.87 6.65 26.68
C PHE A 396 2.15 6.49 25.35
N LEU A 397 2.69 7.04 24.26
CA LEU A 397 2.16 6.84 22.92
C LEU A 397 2.17 5.36 22.51
N GLU A 398 3.26 4.64 22.82
CA GLU A 398 3.31 3.19 22.61
C GLU A 398 2.27 2.44 23.44
N TYR A 399 2.06 2.85 24.69
CA TYR A 399 1.06 2.25 25.57
C TYR A 399 -0.38 2.47 25.07
N ILE A 400 -0.71 3.70 24.63
CA ILE A 400 -2.05 4.03 24.19
C ILE A 400 -2.36 3.59 22.74
N ARG A 401 -1.33 3.35 21.92
CA ARG A 401 -1.52 2.92 20.50
C ARG A 401 -2.46 1.72 20.35
N PRO A 402 -2.22 0.57 21.02
CA PRO A 402 -3.12 -0.58 20.90
C PRO A 402 -4.53 -0.30 21.45
N LEU A 403 -4.63 0.58 22.46
CA LEU A 403 -5.92 0.98 23.03
C LEU A 403 -6.70 1.87 22.05
N LYS A 404 -6.03 2.83 21.40
CA LYS A 404 -6.62 3.66 20.34
C LYS A 404 -7.03 2.82 19.13
N GLU A 405 -6.19 1.89 18.70
CA GLU A 405 -6.51 0.97 17.60
C GLU A 405 -7.72 0.11 17.95
N LYS A 406 -7.77 -0.42 19.19
CA LYS A 406 -8.92 -1.19 19.67
C LYS A 406 -10.20 -0.34 19.69
N LYS A 407 -10.14 0.87 20.26
CA LYS A 407 -11.29 1.78 20.33
C LYS A 407 -11.75 2.21 18.94
N ARG A 408 -10.82 2.57 18.06
CA ARG A 408 -11.13 2.85 16.64
C ARG A 408 -11.82 1.67 15.97
N LYS A 409 -11.31 0.45 16.21
CA LYS A 409 -11.95 -0.77 15.70
C LYS A 409 -13.37 -0.96 16.29
N GLU A 410 -13.54 -0.72 17.58
CA GLU A 410 -14.83 -0.80 18.26
C GLU A 410 -15.80 0.31 17.78
N GLU A 411 -15.33 1.52 17.60
CA GLU A 411 -16.11 2.64 17.06
C GLU A 411 -16.48 2.40 15.59
N LEU A 412 -15.55 1.88 14.80
CA LEU A 412 -15.80 1.45 13.43
C LEU A 412 -16.89 0.37 13.40
N LEU A 413 -16.78 -0.65 14.24
CA LEU A 413 -17.77 -1.72 14.36
C LEU A 413 -19.11 -1.21 14.92
N ALA A 414 -19.11 -0.19 15.77
CA ALA A 414 -20.32 0.38 16.33
C ALA A 414 -21.05 1.35 15.38
N LYS A 415 -20.29 2.14 14.62
CA LYS A 415 -20.83 3.09 13.63
C LYS A 415 -21.06 2.42 12.27
N THR A 416 -20.16 1.55 11.88
CA THR A 416 -20.31 0.75 10.67
C THR A 416 -21.07 -0.48 11.12
N ILE A 417 -22.24 -0.52 10.76
CA ILE A 417 -23.28 -1.49 10.87
C ILE A 417 -22.67 -2.89 10.96
N ARG A 418 -22.75 -3.49 12.12
CA ARG A 418 -22.46 -4.91 12.32
C ARG A 418 -23.29 -5.78 11.37
N ASP A 419 -24.47 -5.28 11.00
CA ASP A 419 -25.39 -5.95 10.11
C ASP A 419 -25.53 -5.15 8.80
N PHE A 420 -24.97 -5.68 7.70
CA PHE A 420 -24.90 -5.03 6.39
C PHE A 420 -26.28 -4.60 5.84
N LYS A 421 -27.37 -5.32 6.20
CA LYS A 421 -28.74 -4.95 5.79
C LYS A 421 -29.17 -3.57 6.27
N ASN A 422 -28.63 -3.09 7.39
CA ASN A 422 -28.99 -1.80 7.97
C ASN A 422 -28.40 -0.58 7.20
N LEU A 423 -27.48 -0.81 6.25
CA LEU A 423 -27.03 0.23 5.30
C LEU A 423 -28.13 0.69 4.35
N PHE A 424 -29.20 -0.07 4.26
CA PHE A 424 -30.30 0.18 3.33
C PHE A 424 -31.62 0.42 4.08
N PRO A 425 -31.72 1.55 4.84
CA PRO A 425 -32.86 1.77 5.72
C PRO A 425 -34.21 1.83 4.98
N LEU A 426 -34.27 2.40 3.77
CA LEU A 426 -35.50 2.47 2.99
C LEU A 426 -35.99 1.07 2.59
N ALA A 427 -35.09 0.20 2.19
CA ALA A 427 -35.45 -1.18 1.87
C ALA A 427 -35.95 -1.95 3.13
N ARG A 428 -35.36 -1.66 4.31
CA ARG A 428 -35.81 -2.30 5.59
C ARG A 428 -37.14 -1.73 6.11
N LEU A 429 -37.49 -0.50 5.77
CA LEU A 429 -38.81 0.07 6.15
C LEU A 429 -39.96 -0.52 5.34
N GLN A 430 -39.68 -1.06 4.16
CA GLN A 430 -40.67 -1.70 3.32
C GLN A 430 -40.85 -3.18 3.70
N ARG A 431 -42.09 -3.66 3.68
CA ARG A 431 -42.37 -5.11 3.73
C ARG A 431 -42.22 -5.64 2.33
N ARG A 432 -41.01 -6.08 1.98
CA ARG A 432 -40.69 -6.54 0.64
C ARG A 432 -41.16 -7.99 0.43
N GLU A 433 -41.65 -8.27 -0.76
CA GLU A 433 -41.90 -9.63 -1.25
C GLU A 433 -40.86 -9.96 -2.31
N ILE A 434 -40.11 -11.04 -2.08
CA ILE A 434 -39.08 -11.49 -3.04
C ILE A 434 -39.69 -12.63 -3.87
N ILE A 435 -39.67 -12.49 -5.18
CA ILE A 435 -40.13 -13.49 -6.12
C ILE A 435 -38.94 -13.92 -6.97
N PHE A 436 -38.60 -15.19 -6.96
CA PHE A 436 -37.49 -15.71 -7.73
C PHE A 436 -37.99 -16.55 -8.93
N HIS A 437 -37.83 -15.96 -10.12
CA HIS A 437 -38.03 -16.70 -11.39
C HIS A 437 -36.77 -17.53 -11.66
N VAL A 438 -36.82 -18.80 -11.32
CA VAL A 438 -35.70 -19.74 -11.44
C VAL A 438 -35.86 -20.64 -12.65
N GLY A 439 -34.79 -20.82 -13.40
CA GLY A 439 -34.82 -21.75 -14.57
C GLY A 439 -33.63 -21.51 -15.53
N PRO A 440 -33.50 -22.37 -16.54
CA PRO A 440 -32.41 -22.28 -17.52
C PRO A 440 -32.52 -21.05 -18.43
N THR A 441 -31.45 -20.74 -19.15
CA THR A 441 -31.43 -19.67 -20.16
C THR A 441 -32.49 -19.95 -21.26
N ASN A 442 -33.12 -18.90 -21.78
CA ASN A 442 -34.21 -18.95 -22.77
C ASN A 442 -35.52 -19.67 -22.27
N SER A 443 -35.81 -19.59 -20.99
CA SER A 443 -37.08 -20.10 -20.44
C SER A 443 -38.18 -19.03 -20.31
N GLY A 444 -37.90 -17.77 -20.60
CA GLY A 444 -38.86 -16.66 -20.52
C GLY A 444 -38.87 -15.86 -19.22
N LYS A 445 -38.01 -16.17 -18.27
CA LYS A 445 -37.92 -15.52 -16.93
C LYS A 445 -37.90 -13.98 -17.00
N THR A 446 -36.92 -13.44 -17.71
CA THR A 446 -36.74 -11.99 -17.83
C THR A 446 -37.89 -11.32 -18.57
N HIS A 447 -38.50 -12.04 -19.54
CA HIS A 447 -39.68 -11.56 -20.24
C HIS A 447 -40.86 -11.36 -19.30
N GLU A 448 -41.15 -12.37 -18.47
CA GLU A 448 -42.23 -12.33 -17.48
C GLU A 448 -41.96 -11.27 -16.42
N ALA A 449 -40.73 -11.18 -15.92
CA ALA A 449 -40.35 -10.17 -14.95
C ALA A 449 -40.54 -8.73 -15.50
N LEU A 450 -40.19 -8.49 -16.78
CA LEU A 450 -40.37 -7.18 -17.42
C LEU A 450 -41.85 -6.88 -17.72
N GLN A 451 -42.72 -7.87 -17.87
CA GLN A 451 -44.16 -7.67 -18.01
C GLN A 451 -44.77 -7.20 -16.67
N GLN A 452 -44.39 -7.84 -15.57
CA GLN A 452 -44.84 -7.42 -14.25
C GLN A 452 -44.26 -6.03 -13.88
N LEU A 453 -43.03 -5.72 -14.28
CA LEU A 453 -42.45 -4.39 -14.11
C LEU A 453 -43.23 -3.31 -14.87
N LYS A 454 -43.63 -3.60 -16.12
CA LYS A 454 -44.43 -2.70 -16.96
C LYS A 454 -45.78 -2.38 -16.38
N GLU A 455 -46.40 -3.35 -15.69
CA GLU A 455 -47.74 -3.22 -15.10
C GLU A 455 -47.75 -2.47 -13.78
N ALA A 456 -46.58 -2.21 -13.20
CA ALA A 456 -46.40 -1.48 -11.95
C ALA A 456 -46.52 0.03 -12.18
N ASP A 457 -46.95 0.75 -11.16
CA ASP A 457 -47.02 2.22 -11.16
C ASP A 457 -45.63 2.86 -11.24
N SER A 458 -44.62 2.21 -10.62
CA SER A 458 -43.21 2.61 -10.68
C SER A 458 -42.29 1.37 -10.65
N GLY A 459 -41.19 1.46 -11.38
CA GLY A 459 -40.36 0.29 -11.55
C GLY A 459 -38.88 0.52 -11.73
N TYR A 460 -38.07 -0.50 -11.35
CA TYR A 460 -36.63 -0.48 -11.49
C TYR A 460 -36.13 -1.76 -12.15
N TYR A 461 -35.56 -1.66 -13.34
CA TYR A 461 -34.89 -2.79 -14.00
C TYR A 461 -33.38 -2.70 -13.79
N LEU A 462 -32.81 -3.62 -13.06
CA LEU A 462 -31.40 -3.74 -12.75
C LEU A 462 -30.74 -4.82 -13.61
N ALA A 463 -30.08 -4.39 -14.67
CA ALA A 463 -29.51 -5.25 -15.69
C ALA A 463 -28.04 -5.60 -15.43
N PRO A 464 -27.58 -6.80 -15.78
CA PRO A 464 -26.19 -7.21 -15.62
C PRO A 464 -25.22 -6.48 -16.56
N LEU A 465 -25.71 -5.90 -17.67
CA LEU A 465 -24.90 -5.24 -18.69
C LEU A 465 -25.61 -4.01 -19.26
N ARG A 466 -24.83 -3.01 -19.69
CA ARG A 466 -25.34 -1.81 -20.37
C ARG A 466 -26.27 -2.12 -21.54
N LEU A 467 -25.90 -3.11 -22.35
CA LEU A 467 -26.71 -3.50 -23.49
C LEU A 467 -28.10 -3.99 -23.06
N LEU A 468 -28.19 -4.76 -21.99
CA LEU A 468 -29.48 -5.24 -21.46
C LEU A 468 -30.27 -4.11 -20.79
N ALA A 469 -29.59 -3.18 -20.09
CA ALA A 469 -30.26 -1.99 -19.57
C ALA A 469 -30.87 -1.15 -20.70
N LEU A 470 -30.14 -0.98 -21.81
CA LEU A 470 -30.63 -0.27 -22.97
C LEU A 470 -31.77 -1.05 -23.69
N GLU A 471 -31.65 -2.37 -23.82
CA GLU A 471 -32.77 -3.20 -24.37
C GLU A 471 -34.02 -3.12 -23.48
N GLY A 472 -33.84 -3.15 -22.14
CA GLY A 472 -34.92 -2.96 -21.20
C GLY A 472 -35.58 -1.59 -21.34
N TYR A 473 -34.78 -0.53 -21.44
CA TYR A 473 -35.23 0.84 -21.69
C TYR A 473 -36.02 0.94 -23.01
N GLU A 474 -35.44 0.46 -24.12
CA GLU A 474 -36.09 0.53 -25.43
C GLU A 474 -37.42 -0.26 -25.47
N ARG A 475 -37.46 -1.42 -24.82
CA ARG A 475 -38.63 -2.29 -24.73
C ARG A 475 -39.75 -1.64 -23.90
N LEU A 476 -39.46 -1.09 -22.73
CA LEU A 476 -40.43 -0.40 -21.89
C LEU A 476 -40.96 0.83 -22.60
N LYS A 477 -40.07 1.64 -23.20
CA LYS A 477 -40.45 2.80 -24.00
C LYS A 477 -41.33 2.48 -25.21
N ALA A 478 -41.00 1.40 -25.96
CA ALA A 478 -41.80 0.93 -27.07
C ALA A 478 -43.20 0.45 -26.64
N GLN A 479 -43.37 0.09 -25.39
CA GLN A 479 -44.63 -0.31 -24.78
C GLN A 479 -45.40 0.85 -24.12
N GLY A 480 -44.90 2.09 -24.28
CA GLY A 480 -45.55 3.30 -23.76
C GLY A 480 -45.28 3.61 -22.32
N VAL A 481 -44.28 2.98 -21.69
CA VAL A 481 -43.86 3.29 -20.30
C VAL A 481 -42.88 4.45 -20.31
N GLY A 482 -43.12 5.46 -19.46
CA GLY A 482 -42.12 6.53 -19.16
C GLY A 482 -40.93 5.93 -18.41
N VAL A 483 -39.79 5.88 -19.05
CA VAL A 483 -38.60 5.23 -18.47
C VAL A 483 -37.32 6.03 -18.71
N SER A 484 -36.52 6.16 -17.65
CA SER A 484 -35.16 6.70 -17.72
C SER A 484 -34.14 5.59 -17.86
N LEU A 485 -33.01 5.87 -18.55
CA LEU A 485 -31.86 4.99 -18.64
C LEU A 485 -30.69 5.56 -17.83
N ILE A 486 -30.11 4.75 -16.95
CA ILE A 486 -28.94 5.12 -16.13
C ILE A 486 -27.88 4.04 -16.23
N THR A 487 -26.77 4.36 -16.87
CA THR A 487 -25.61 3.48 -16.95
C THR A 487 -24.35 4.25 -16.55
N GLY A 488 -23.21 3.58 -16.36
CA GLY A 488 -21.97 4.25 -16.03
C GLY A 488 -21.43 5.22 -17.10
N GLU A 489 -21.96 5.22 -18.31
CA GLU A 489 -21.48 6.05 -19.43
C GLU A 489 -22.58 6.85 -20.12
N GLU A 490 -23.83 6.54 -19.85
CA GLU A 490 -24.97 7.12 -20.56
C GLU A 490 -26.14 7.30 -19.58
N GLU A 491 -26.71 8.46 -19.62
CA GLU A 491 -27.88 8.83 -18.85
C GLU A 491 -28.90 9.48 -19.77
N ILE A 492 -30.08 8.91 -19.82
CA ILE A 492 -31.23 9.48 -20.53
C ILE A 492 -32.32 9.66 -19.49
N ILE A 493 -32.38 10.84 -18.95
CA ILE A 493 -33.38 11.20 -17.95
C ILE A 493 -34.64 11.72 -18.65
N ASP A 494 -35.76 11.15 -18.26
CA ASP A 494 -37.08 11.65 -18.56
C ASP A 494 -37.71 12.06 -17.20
N GLU A 495 -37.91 13.36 -17.00
CA GLU A 495 -38.40 13.92 -15.73
C GLU A 495 -39.78 13.37 -15.35
N GLU A 496 -40.56 12.92 -16.31
CA GLU A 496 -41.90 12.35 -16.11
C GLU A 496 -41.85 10.80 -15.98
N SER A 497 -40.66 10.19 -16.04
CA SER A 497 -40.54 8.74 -15.99
C SER A 497 -40.88 8.17 -14.61
N THR A 498 -41.70 7.12 -14.63
CA THR A 498 -42.00 6.33 -13.42
C THR A 498 -41.08 5.10 -13.29
N HIS A 499 -40.36 4.78 -14.33
CA HIS A 499 -39.50 3.60 -14.39
C HIS A 499 -38.04 3.98 -14.67
N ILE A 500 -37.14 3.17 -14.17
CA ILE A 500 -35.69 3.31 -14.40
C ILE A 500 -35.16 1.97 -14.92
N SER A 501 -34.44 2.02 -16.03
CA SER A 501 -33.61 0.93 -16.49
C SER A 501 -32.15 1.27 -16.26
N SER A 502 -31.43 0.45 -15.48
CA SER A 502 -30.03 0.76 -15.19
C SER A 502 -29.15 -0.49 -15.18
N THR A 503 -27.83 -0.27 -15.21
CA THR A 503 -26.90 -1.34 -14.82
C THR A 503 -26.93 -1.51 -13.32
N ILE A 504 -26.70 -2.74 -12.85
CA ILE A 504 -26.88 -3.10 -11.45
C ILE A 504 -25.99 -2.31 -10.50
N GLU A 505 -24.77 -1.94 -10.93
CA GLU A 505 -23.83 -1.12 -10.16
C GLU A 505 -24.35 0.31 -9.94
N MET A 506 -25.30 0.77 -10.76
CA MET A 506 -25.87 2.10 -10.67
C MET A 506 -27.16 2.15 -9.82
N MET A 507 -27.50 1.04 -9.16
CA MET A 507 -28.66 0.99 -8.26
C MET A 507 -28.59 2.10 -7.22
N ASN A 508 -29.66 2.88 -7.15
CA ASN A 508 -29.81 3.94 -6.15
C ASN A 508 -30.79 3.50 -5.05
N SER A 509 -30.26 3.25 -3.86
CA SER A 509 -31.01 2.81 -2.68
C SER A 509 -31.92 3.89 -2.07
N SER A 510 -31.90 5.11 -2.62
CA SER A 510 -32.78 6.21 -2.20
C SER A 510 -34.04 6.39 -3.07
N VAL A 511 -34.18 5.57 -4.13
CA VAL A 511 -35.32 5.65 -5.06
C VAL A 511 -36.31 4.52 -4.75
N GLU A 512 -37.43 4.86 -4.15
CA GLU A 512 -38.51 3.92 -3.84
C GLU A 512 -39.34 3.62 -5.09
N VAL A 513 -39.59 2.33 -5.33
CA VAL A 513 -40.42 1.86 -6.45
C VAL A 513 -41.40 0.78 -5.98
N GLU A 514 -42.41 0.52 -6.81
CA GLU A 514 -43.34 -0.58 -6.53
C GLU A 514 -42.71 -1.94 -6.84
N VAL A 515 -42.10 -2.07 -8.01
CA VAL A 515 -41.47 -3.33 -8.48
C VAL A 515 -40.03 -3.08 -8.88
N ALA A 516 -39.12 -3.93 -8.41
CA ALA A 516 -37.74 -3.97 -8.91
C ALA A 516 -37.46 -5.34 -9.52
N VAL A 517 -36.81 -5.36 -10.66
CA VAL A 517 -36.31 -6.57 -11.31
C VAL A 517 -34.79 -6.61 -11.22
N ILE A 518 -34.23 -7.64 -10.59
CA ILE A 518 -32.79 -7.93 -10.56
C ILE A 518 -32.53 -9.11 -11.49
N ASP A 519 -31.90 -8.81 -12.61
CA ASP A 519 -31.66 -9.80 -13.67
C ASP A 519 -30.36 -10.59 -13.46
N GLU A 520 -30.38 -11.89 -13.80
CA GLU A 520 -29.23 -12.81 -13.72
C GLU A 520 -28.60 -12.88 -12.31
N ILE A 521 -29.39 -13.14 -11.25
CA ILE A 521 -28.96 -13.14 -9.83
C ILE A 521 -27.79 -14.10 -9.53
N GLN A 522 -27.57 -15.16 -10.35
CA GLN A 522 -26.41 -16.04 -10.17
C GLN A 522 -25.07 -15.30 -10.32
N MET A 523 -25.07 -14.11 -10.90
CA MET A 523 -23.90 -13.24 -10.95
C MET A 523 -23.45 -12.73 -9.57
N ILE A 524 -24.22 -12.95 -8.53
CA ILE A 524 -23.81 -12.71 -7.13
C ILE A 524 -22.52 -13.46 -6.75
N ASN A 525 -22.23 -14.56 -7.46
CA ASN A 525 -21.02 -15.36 -7.32
C ASN A 525 -19.84 -14.85 -8.19
N ASP A 526 -20.03 -13.78 -8.97
CA ASP A 526 -18.94 -13.19 -9.74
C ASP A 526 -17.89 -12.56 -8.82
N ARG A 527 -16.63 -12.91 -9.04
CA ARG A 527 -15.52 -12.49 -8.17
C ARG A 527 -15.38 -10.96 -8.08
N ASP A 528 -15.58 -10.28 -9.19
CA ASP A 528 -15.27 -8.85 -9.33
C ASP A 528 -16.53 -7.97 -9.22
N ARG A 529 -17.69 -8.48 -9.66
CA ARG A 529 -18.94 -7.73 -9.75
C ARG A 529 -20.05 -8.23 -8.84
N GLY A 530 -19.91 -9.42 -8.21
CA GLY A 530 -20.97 -10.06 -7.42
C GLY A 530 -21.53 -9.19 -6.30
N TRP A 531 -20.70 -8.28 -5.77
CA TRP A 531 -21.10 -7.29 -4.77
C TRP A 531 -22.31 -6.44 -5.20
N ALA A 532 -22.44 -6.14 -6.49
CA ALA A 532 -23.55 -5.30 -6.97
C ALA A 532 -24.89 -6.02 -6.85
N TRP A 533 -24.94 -7.35 -7.10
CA TRP A 533 -26.14 -8.16 -6.92
C TRP A 533 -26.49 -8.32 -5.45
N ALA A 534 -25.49 -8.53 -4.58
CA ALA A 534 -25.69 -8.56 -3.13
C ALA A 534 -26.28 -7.23 -2.64
N ASN A 535 -25.65 -6.11 -3.01
CA ASN A 535 -26.16 -4.78 -2.65
C ASN A 535 -27.55 -4.50 -3.20
N ALA A 536 -27.84 -4.90 -4.44
CA ALA A 536 -29.16 -4.70 -5.05
C ALA A 536 -30.24 -5.52 -4.37
N LEU A 537 -30.01 -6.81 -4.10
CA LEU A 537 -30.97 -7.67 -3.41
C LEU A 537 -31.27 -7.17 -2.00
N ILE A 538 -30.24 -6.77 -1.26
CA ILE A 538 -30.38 -6.26 0.10
C ILE A 538 -31.04 -4.87 0.10
N GLY A 539 -30.64 -4.00 -0.85
CA GLY A 539 -30.82 -2.56 -0.71
C GLY A 539 -31.83 -1.89 -1.63
N VAL A 540 -32.38 -2.58 -2.66
CA VAL A 540 -33.38 -1.94 -3.53
C VAL A 540 -34.69 -1.71 -2.76
N PRO A 541 -35.16 -0.44 -2.64
CA PRO A 541 -36.36 -0.14 -1.89
C PRO A 541 -37.61 -0.32 -2.77
N ALA A 542 -38.01 -1.57 -2.95
CA ALA A 542 -39.19 -1.94 -3.73
C ALA A 542 -40.16 -2.80 -2.90
N LYS A 543 -41.45 -2.63 -3.09
CA LYS A 543 -42.45 -3.50 -2.40
C LYS A 543 -42.34 -4.95 -2.88
N ARG A 544 -42.07 -5.14 -4.16
CA ARG A 544 -41.88 -6.43 -4.79
C ARG A 544 -40.56 -6.46 -5.52
N VAL A 545 -39.71 -7.45 -5.20
CA VAL A 545 -38.40 -7.65 -5.85
C VAL A 545 -38.45 -8.96 -6.64
N ILE A 546 -38.38 -8.84 -7.95
CA ILE A 546 -38.41 -10.01 -8.85
C ILE A 546 -36.96 -10.31 -9.24
N LEU A 547 -36.47 -11.47 -8.85
CA LEU A 547 -35.17 -12.00 -9.26
C LEU A 547 -35.33 -12.89 -10.47
N THR A 548 -34.43 -12.83 -11.43
CA THR A 548 -34.32 -13.84 -12.49
C THR A 548 -32.97 -14.53 -12.41
N GLY A 549 -32.91 -15.83 -12.57
CA GLY A 549 -31.65 -16.55 -12.51
C GLY A 549 -31.70 -18.02 -12.76
N SER A 550 -30.56 -18.68 -12.68
CA SER A 550 -30.41 -20.13 -12.83
C SER A 550 -30.57 -20.84 -11.49
N VAL A 551 -30.79 -22.15 -11.53
CA VAL A 551 -31.12 -22.99 -10.37
C VAL A 551 -29.98 -23.04 -9.34
N ASP A 552 -28.72 -22.85 -9.74
CA ASP A 552 -27.55 -22.83 -8.85
C ASP A 552 -27.56 -21.65 -7.87
N ALA A 553 -28.34 -20.59 -8.15
CA ALA A 553 -28.51 -19.45 -7.24
C ALA A 553 -29.63 -19.68 -6.19
N LEU A 554 -30.39 -20.74 -6.27
CA LEU A 554 -31.59 -20.92 -5.42
C LEU A 554 -31.22 -20.97 -3.94
N ASP A 555 -30.25 -21.80 -3.56
CA ASP A 555 -29.82 -21.92 -2.16
C ASP A 555 -29.27 -20.58 -1.63
N ALA A 556 -28.51 -19.86 -2.44
CA ALA A 556 -27.94 -18.56 -2.14
C ALA A 556 -29.03 -17.51 -1.87
N VAL A 557 -30.02 -17.44 -2.75
CA VAL A 557 -31.16 -16.51 -2.62
C VAL A 557 -31.98 -16.86 -1.40
N THR A 558 -32.24 -18.14 -1.16
CA THR A 558 -33.01 -18.61 0.02
C THR A 558 -32.31 -18.17 1.32
N GLN A 559 -30.99 -18.40 1.44
CA GLN A 559 -30.25 -18.03 2.63
C GLN A 559 -30.18 -16.50 2.82
N LEU A 560 -30.14 -15.72 1.74
CA LEU A 560 -30.21 -14.26 1.83
C LEU A 560 -31.61 -13.78 2.28
N CYS A 561 -32.67 -14.37 1.75
CA CYS A 561 -34.03 -14.02 2.17
C CYS A 561 -34.28 -14.39 3.63
N ASP A 562 -33.77 -15.53 4.10
CA ASP A 562 -33.84 -15.94 5.52
C ASP A 562 -33.07 -14.91 6.41
N TYR A 563 -31.88 -14.51 6.01
CA TYR A 563 -31.13 -13.48 6.72
C TYR A 563 -31.86 -12.13 6.74
N LEU A 564 -32.51 -11.76 5.63
CA LEU A 564 -33.29 -10.52 5.52
C LEU A 564 -34.63 -10.60 6.25
N GLU A 565 -35.07 -11.80 6.65
CA GLU A 565 -36.40 -12.09 7.22
C GLU A 565 -37.54 -11.70 6.24
N GLU A 566 -37.31 -11.91 4.94
CA GLU A 566 -38.23 -11.56 3.86
C GLU A 566 -38.83 -12.82 3.20
N PRO A 567 -40.13 -12.81 2.90
CA PRO A 567 -40.73 -13.95 2.23
C PRO A 567 -40.18 -14.15 0.82
N LEU A 568 -39.90 -15.41 0.49
CA LEU A 568 -39.44 -15.82 -0.83
C LEU A 568 -40.47 -16.70 -1.53
N GLU A 569 -40.95 -16.27 -2.68
CA GLU A 569 -41.70 -17.09 -3.59
C GLU A 569 -40.81 -17.56 -4.75
N VAL A 570 -40.85 -18.86 -5.04
CA VAL A 570 -40.02 -19.44 -6.12
C VAL A 570 -40.91 -19.91 -7.25
N ILE A 571 -40.70 -19.33 -8.43
CA ILE A 571 -41.45 -19.71 -9.67
C ILE A 571 -40.50 -20.41 -10.61
N HIS A 572 -40.76 -21.67 -10.88
CA HIS A 572 -39.95 -22.48 -11.78
C HIS A 572 -40.35 -22.28 -13.25
N PHE A 573 -39.35 -21.93 -14.05
CA PHE A 573 -39.46 -21.79 -15.49
C PHE A 573 -38.74 -22.94 -16.16
N GLU A 574 -39.43 -23.60 -17.03
CA GLU A 574 -38.86 -24.66 -17.84
C GLU A 574 -38.51 -24.16 -19.21
N ARG A 575 -37.46 -24.71 -19.76
CA ARG A 575 -37.09 -24.43 -21.15
C ARG A 575 -38.10 -25.01 -22.11
N LYS A 576 -38.62 -24.22 -23.00
CA LYS A 576 -39.63 -24.66 -23.98
C LYS A 576 -39.04 -25.46 -25.17
N ASN A 577 -37.77 -25.26 -25.48
CA ASN A 577 -37.07 -25.88 -26.58
C ASN A 577 -36.01 -26.86 -26.11
N GLU A 578 -35.95 -28.04 -26.77
CA GLU A 578 -34.99 -29.08 -26.42
C GLU A 578 -33.55 -28.66 -26.83
N LEU A 579 -32.57 -29.05 -26.02
CA LEU A 579 -31.14 -28.96 -26.38
C LEU A 579 -30.62 -30.36 -26.69
N LYS A 580 -29.98 -30.52 -27.83
CA LYS A 580 -29.38 -31.78 -28.26
C LYS A 580 -27.88 -31.62 -28.48
N LEU A 581 -27.11 -32.53 -27.91
CA LEU A 581 -25.70 -32.61 -28.17
C LEU A 581 -25.47 -33.32 -29.54
N LEU A 582 -24.59 -32.79 -30.37
CA LEU A 582 -24.16 -33.42 -31.61
C LEU A 582 -23.29 -34.66 -31.31
N SER A 583 -23.53 -35.76 -31.99
CA SER A 583 -22.77 -37.01 -31.81
C SER A 583 -21.35 -36.99 -32.39
N HIS A 584 -21.05 -36.04 -33.26
CA HIS A 584 -19.77 -35.91 -33.94
C HIS A 584 -19.34 -34.44 -34.01
N PRO A 585 -18.01 -34.16 -33.99
CA PRO A 585 -17.51 -32.82 -34.20
C PRO A 585 -17.85 -32.30 -35.57
N THR A 586 -18.10 -30.98 -35.67
CA THR A 586 -18.48 -30.32 -36.95
C THR A 586 -17.25 -29.74 -37.62
N PRO A 587 -16.83 -30.27 -38.80
CA PRO A 587 -15.72 -29.69 -39.54
C PRO A 587 -16.04 -28.28 -40.05
N ILE A 588 -15.06 -27.39 -40.09
CA ILE A 588 -15.21 -25.98 -40.47
C ILE A 588 -15.94 -25.79 -41.83
N LYS A 589 -15.77 -26.67 -42.77
CA LYS A 589 -16.42 -26.60 -44.11
C LYS A 589 -17.86 -27.10 -44.13
N GLN A 590 -18.34 -27.68 -43.04
CA GLN A 590 -19.66 -28.27 -42.93
C GLN A 590 -20.54 -27.58 -41.89
N ILE A 591 -20.17 -26.37 -41.50
CA ILE A 591 -20.94 -25.59 -40.54
C ILE A 591 -22.19 -25.04 -41.24
N GLU A 592 -23.34 -25.27 -40.66
CA GLU A 592 -24.61 -24.74 -41.18
C GLU A 592 -24.79 -23.25 -40.81
N LYS A 593 -25.59 -22.55 -41.62
CA LYS A 593 -26.01 -21.18 -41.31
C LYS A 593 -26.79 -21.12 -40.00
N GLY A 594 -26.72 -20.01 -39.32
CA GLY A 594 -27.34 -19.85 -37.98
C GLY A 594 -26.52 -20.51 -36.88
N THR A 595 -25.24 -20.82 -37.13
CA THR A 595 -24.34 -21.38 -36.13
C THR A 595 -23.53 -20.28 -35.43
N ALA A 596 -23.47 -20.39 -34.10
CA ALA A 596 -22.54 -19.60 -33.30
C ALA A 596 -21.34 -20.47 -32.85
N ILE A 597 -20.13 -19.94 -32.95
CA ILE A 597 -18.91 -20.61 -32.51
C ILE A 597 -18.34 -19.82 -31.33
N VAL A 598 -18.13 -20.49 -30.19
CA VAL A 598 -17.60 -19.85 -28.98
C VAL A 598 -16.13 -20.15 -28.78
N ALA A 599 -15.34 -19.08 -28.71
CA ALA A 599 -13.91 -19.11 -28.42
C ALA A 599 -13.60 -18.17 -27.27
N PHE A 600 -12.62 -18.51 -26.41
CA PHE A 600 -12.39 -17.82 -25.15
C PHE A 600 -11.23 -16.80 -25.21
N SER A 601 -10.98 -16.27 -26.38
CA SER A 601 -10.05 -15.13 -26.53
C SER A 601 -10.37 -14.33 -27.80
N ARG A 602 -10.15 -13.01 -27.75
CA ARG A 602 -10.21 -12.12 -28.91
C ARG A 602 -9.39 -12.65 -30.11
N ARG A 603 -8.21 -13.19 -29.80
CA ARG A 603 -7.32 -13.77 -30.79
C ARG A 603 -7.94 -14.96 -31.52
N ASP A 604 -8.54 -15.88 -30.77
CA ASP A 604 -9.18 -17.07 -31.34
C ASP A 604 -10.40 -16.66 -32.15
N VAL A 605 -11.19 -15.67 -31.69
CA VAL A 605 -12.35 -15.14 -32.45
C VAL A 605 -11.92 -14.57 -33.79
N LEU A 606 -10.93 -13.70 -33.84
CA LEU A 606 -10.45 -13.10 -35.08
C LEU A 606 -9.75 -14.12 -35.97
N GLY A 607 -9.04 -15.10 -35.39
CA GLY A 607 -8.44 -16.20 -36.14
C GLY A 607 -9.47 -17.10 -36.81
N LEU A 608 -10.52 -17.50 -36.10
CA LEU A 608 -11.65 -18.27 -36.65
C LEU A 608 -12.38 -17.49 -37.73
N ARG A 609 -12.63 -16.19 -37.48
CA ARG A 609 -13.24 -15.34 -38.48
C ARG A 609 -12.47 -15.38 -39.79
N GLN A 610 -11.15 -15.21 -39.75
CA GLN A 610 -10.29 -15.22 -40.93
C GLN A 610 -10.34 -16.59 -41.67
N GLN A 611 -10.39 -17.70 -40.94
CA GLN A 611 -10.50 -19.04 -41.52
C GLN A 611 -11.89 -19.27 -42.17
N LEU A 612 -12.95 -18.85 -41.47
CA LEU A 612 -14.32 -19.05 -41.88
C LEU A 612 -14.72 -18.11 -43.06
N SER A 613 -14.15 -16.89 -43.11
CA SER A 613 -14.47 -15.90 -44.18
C SER A 613 -14.14 -16.39 -45.61
N ASN A 614 -13.41 -17.49 -45.76
CA ASN A 614 -13.20 -18.15 -47.04
C ASN A 614 -14.44 -18.92 -47.52
N TYR A 615 -15.41 -19.19 -46.64
CA TYR A 615 -16.56 -20.06 -46.90
C TYR A 615 -17.89 -19.43 -46.53
N TYR A 616 -17.89 -18.48 -45.56
CA TYR A 616 -19.10 -17.94 -44.95
C TYR A 616 -18.97 -16.43 -44.73
N GLU A 617 -20.11 -15.75 -44.67
CA GLU A 617 -20.18 -14.41 -44.09
C GLU A 617 -20.21 -14.53 -42.58
N VAL A 618 -19.27 -13.82 -41.88
CA VAL A 618 -19.00 -14.01 -40.44
C VAL A 618 -19.17 -12.71 -39.68
N SER A 619 -20.03 -12.74 -38.68
CA SER A 619 -20.10 -11.73 -37.61
C SER A 619 -19.24 -12.13 -36.43
N VAL A 620 -18.75 -11.15 -35.68
CA VAL A 620 -17.90 -11.39 -34.50
C VAL A 620 -18.33 -10.59 -33.28
N VAL A 621 -18.30 -11.23 -32.10
CA VAL A 621 -18.62 -10.59 -30.84
C VAL A 621 -17.60 -10.97 -29.78
N TYR A 622 -16.92 -9.97 -29.18
CA TYR A 622 -15.99 -10.18 -28.06
C TYR A 622 -15.99 -9.00 -27.08
N GLY A 623 -15.47 -9.21 -25.87
CA GLY A 623 -15.59 -8.29 -24.74
C GLY A 623 -15.05 -6.87 -24.97
N ASN A 624 -14.04 -6.68 -25.82
CA ASN A 624 -13.45 -5.36 -26.08
C ASN A 624 -14.25 -4.48 -27.05
N LEU A 625 -15.23 -5.06 -27.77
CA LEU A 625 -16.10 -4.29 -28.64
C LEU A 625 -17.07 -3.43 -27.82
N SER A 626 -17.35 -2.24 -28.32
CA SER A 626 -18.39 -1.39 -27.71
C SER A 626 -19.78 -2.05 -27.81
N PRO A 627 -20.72 -1.68 -26.95
CA PRO A 627 -22.10 -2.18 -27.02
C PRO A 627 -22.74 -1.97 -28.38
N GLU A 628 -22.48 -0.83 -29.01
CA GLU A 628 -23.05 -0.49 -30.35
C GLU A 628 -22.52 -1.42 -31.43
N VAL A 629 -21.20 -1.67 -31.47
CA VAL A 629 -20.61 -2.61 -32.44
C VAL A 629 -21.10 -4.03 -32.18
N ARG A 630 -21.25 -4.47 -30.93
CA ARG A 630 -21.82 -5.78 -30.62
C ARG A 630 -23.26 -5.90 -31.09
N ARG A 631 -24.06 -4.83 -30.98
CA ARG A 631 -25.44 -4.76 -31.42
C ARG A 631 -25.48 -4.88 -32.95
N GLU A 632 -24.64 -4.17 -33.66
CA GLU A 632 -24.58 -4.22 -35.12
C GLU A 632 -24.16 -5.61 -35.63
N GLU A 633 -23.13 -6.20 -35.06
CA GLU A 633 -22.70 -7.56 -35.40
C GLU A 633 -23.81 -8.62 -35.09
N ALA A 634 -24.50 -8.42 -33.96
CA ALA A 634 -25.66 -9.23 -33.58
C ALA A 634 -26.84 -9.03 -34.54
N ARG A 635 -27.11 -7.79 -34.98
CA ARG A 635 -28.13 -7.46 -36.00
C ARG A 635 -27.83 -8.17 -37.32
N ARG A 636 -26.61 -8.07 -37.80
CA ARG A 636 -26.16 -8.72 -39.05
C ARG A 636 -26.42 -10.24 -39.01
N PHE A 637 -26.11 -10.89 -37.91
CA PHE A 637 -26.38 -12.31 -37.74
C PHE A 637 -27.90 -12.61 -37.65
N ARG A 638 -28.66 -11.76 -36.98
CA ARG A 638 -30.12 -11.90 -36.81
C ARG A 638 -30.85 -11.73 -38.13
N GLU A 639 -30.45 -10.80 -38.97
CA GLU A 639 -31.05 -10.49 -40.25
C GLU A 639 -30.52 -11.37 -41.36
N GLY A 640 -29.60 -12.29 -41.08
CA GLY A 640 -29.04 -13.22 -42.06
C GLY A 640 -28.02 -12.58 -43.01
N GLU A 641 -27.52 -11.38 -42.70
CA GLU A 641 -26.39 -10.75 -43.42
C GLU A 641 -25.08 -11.49 -43.16
N SER A 642 -25.01 -12.24 -42.09
CA SER A 642 -23.93 -13.18 -41.83
C SER A 642 -24.46 -14.58 -41.52
N ASP A 643 -23.76 -15.59 -42.03
CA ASP A 643 -24.11 -16.99 -41.89
C ASP A 643 -23.73 -17.55 -40.52
N ILE A 644 -22.58 -17.09 -39.98
CA ILE A 644 -21.97 -17.60 -38.78
C ILE A 644 -21.62 -16.45 -37.87
N LEU A 645 -21.81 -16.67 -36.55
CA LEU A 645 -21.33 -15.80 -35.52
C LEU A 645 -20.14 -16.43 -34.80
N VAL A 646 -19.02 -15.74 -34.68
CA VAL A 646 -17.91 -16.16 -33.81
C VAL A 646 -17.84 -15.22 -32.60
N ALA A 647 -17.95 -15.78 -31.41
CA ALA A 647 -18.02 -14.97 -30.19
C ALA A 647 -17.15 -15.50 -29.09
N THR A 648 -16.83 -14.62 -28.10
CA THR A 648 -16.36 -15.08 -26.81
C THR A 648 -17.56 -15.48 -25.93
N ASP A 649 -17.28 -15.83 -24.65
CA ASP A 649 -18.32 -16.01 -23.63
C ASP A 649 -19.22 -14.76 -23.43
N ALA A 650 -18.87 -13.62 -24.01
CA ALA A 650 -19.76 -12.45 -24.13
C ALA A 650 -21.11 -12.76 -24.77
N ILE A 651 -21.22 -13.86 -25.57
CA ILE A 651 -22.48 -14.34 -26.10
C ILE A 651 -23.44 -14.86 -25.03
N ALA A 652 -22.90 -15.32 -23.90
CA ALA A 652 -23.72 -15.88 -22.82
C ALA A 652 -24.60 -14.82 -22.16
N MET A 653 -24.25 -13.53 -22.29
CA MET A 653 -24.97 -12.42 -21.69
C MET A 653 -25.34 -11.36 -22.75
N GLY A 654 -26.53 -10.82 -22.68
CA GLY A 654 -26.92 -9.57 -23.34
C GLY A 654 -27.16 -9.59 -24.83
N LEU A 655 -27.18 -10.74 -25.50
CA LEU A 655 -27.48 -10.82 -26.93
C LEU A 655 -28.63 -11.79 -27.21
N ASN A 656 -29.69 -11.25 -27.75
CA ASN A 656 -30.84 -12.03 -28.15
C ASN A 656 -30.68 -12.44 -29.61
N LEU A 657 -30.12 -13.64 -29.86
CA LEU A 657 -29.71 -14.14 -31.18
C LEU A 657 -30.46 -15.41 -31.59
N PRO A 658 -30.81 -15.59 -32.87
CA PRO A 658 -31.43 -16.80 -33.40
C PRO A 658 -30.36 -17.87 -33.69
N ILE A 659 -29.83 -18.47 -32.65
CA ILE A 659 -28.76 -19.47 -32.78
C ILE A 659 -29.40 -20.85 -32.85
N LYS A 660 -29.25 -21.53 -34.00
CA LYS A 660 -29.68 -22.91 -34.18
C LYS A 660 -28.68 -23.88 -33.59
N THR A 661 -27.40 -23.72 -33.90
CA THR A 661 -26.31 -24.58 -33.46
C THR A 661 -25.24 -23.77 -32.74
N LEU A 662 -24.78 -24.23 -31.59
CA LEU A 662 -23.67 -23.62 -30.85
C LEU A 662 -22.50 -24.60 -30.78
N LEU A 663 -21.35 -24.16 -31.28
CA LEU A 663 -20.14 -24.97 -31.32
C LEU A 663 -19.06 -24.38 -30.39
N PHE A 664 -18.48 -25.22 -29.57
CA PHE A 664 -17.31 -24.83 -28.76
C PHE A 664 -16.03 -25.04 -29.56
N TYR A 665 -15.20 -23.99 -29.61
CA TYR A 665 -13.86 -24.06 -30.22
C TYR A 665 -12.81 -24.64 -29.29
N LYS A 666 -12.96 -24.46 -27.96
CA LYS A 666 -12.08 -24.94 -26.90
C LYS A 666 -12.86 -25.27 -25.63
N ASP A 667 -12.28 -26.15 -24.83
CA ASP A 667 -12.78 -26.61 -23.52
C ASP A 667 -12.21 -25.83 -22.33
N ASN A 668 -11.41 -24.78 -22.61
CA ASN A 668 -10.68 -24.05 -21.59
C ASN A 668 -10.61 -22.54 -21.88
N LYS A 669 -10.55 -21.74 -20.82
CA LYS A 669 -10.43 -20.28 -20.90
C LYS A 669 -9.35 -19.74 -19.94
N PHE A 670 -8.94 -18.50 -20.17
CA PHE A 670 -8.11 -17.74 -19.23
C PHE A 670 -9.02 -16.95 -18.29
N ASP A 671 -8.85 -17.13 -16.99
CA ASP A 671 -9.70 -16.51 -15.94
C ASP A 671 -9.14 -15.20 -15.36
N GLY A 672 -8.14 -14.62 -16.03
CA GLY A 672 -7.42 -13.44 -15.54
C GLY A 672 -6.10 -13.79 -14.87
N LEU A 673 -5.98 -14.96 -14.24
CA LEU A 673 -4.79 -15.44 -13.51
C LEU A 673 -4.12 -16.62 -14.23
N ARG A 674 -4.91 -17.60 -14.62
CA ARG A 674 -4.42 -18.85 -15.24
C ARG A 674 -5.39 -19.37 -16.29
N ARG A 675 -4.89 -20.26 -17.12
CA ARG A 675 -5.75 -21.03 -18.01
C ARG A 675 -6.37 -22.19 -17.27
N ARG A 676 -7.69 -22.31 -17.28
CA ARG A 676 -8.45 -23.38 -16.63
C ARG A 676 -9.50 -23.98 -17.58
N GLU A 677 -9.96 -25.16 -17.24
CA GLU A 677 -11.10 -25.78 -17.91
C GLU A 677 -12.39 -25.01 -17.65
N LEU A 678 -13.37 -25.16 -18.55
CA LEU A 678 -14.70 -24.60 -18.37
C LEU A 678 -15.41 -25.26 -17.18
N LEU A 679 -16.28 -24.51 -16.55
CA LEU A 679 -17.16 -25.01 -15.49
C LEU A 679 -18.51 -25.48 -16.06
N PRO A 680 -19.22 -26.41 -15.39
CA PRO A 680 -20.58 -26.82 -15.80
C PRO A 680 -21.53 -25.64 -15.96
N THR A 681 -21.48 -24.67 -15.07
CA THR A 681 -22.29 -23.44 -15.11
C THR A 681 -22.02 -22.62 -16.38
N GLU A 682 -20.77 -22.49 -16.79
CA GLU A 682 -20.36 -21.74 -18.00
C GLU A 682 -20.87 -22.47 -19.25
N VAL A 683 -20.71 -23.79 -19.30
CA VAL A 683 -21.21 -24.61 -20.40
C VAL A 683 -22.74 -24.53 -20.48
N ALA A 684 -23.44 -24.64 -19.37
CA ALA A 684 -24.90 -24.54 -19.32
C ALA A 684 -25.40 -23.16 -19.78
N GLN A 685 -24.78 -22.09 -19.33
CA GLN A 685 -25.14 -20.71 -19.68
C GLN A 685 -24.90 -20.41 -21.18
N ILE A 686 -23.77 -20.84 -21.70
CA ILE A 686 -23.41 -20.67 -23.12
C ILE A 686 -24.33 -21.54 -23.98
N SER A 687 -24.44 -22.82 -23.69
CA SER A 687 -25.29 -23.79 -24.39
C SER A 687 -26.75 -23.37 -24.42
N GLY A 688 -27.21 -22.78 -23.32
CA GLY A 688 -28.54 -22.23 -23.18
C GLY A 688 -28.92 -21.17 -24.24
N ARG A 689 -27.98 -20.62 -24.96
CA ARG A 689 -28.26 -19.67 -26.08
C ARG A 689 -28.66 -20.32 -27.40
N ALA A 690 -28.42 -21.61 -27.58
CA ALA A 690 -28.92 -22.34 -28.75
C ALA A 690 -30.41 -22.60 -28.65
N GLY A 691 -31.16 -22.71 -29.76
CA GLY A 691 -32.58 -23.01 -29.81
C GLY A 691 -33.44 -21.90 -29.20
N ARG A 692 -33.77 -20.88 -29.97
CA ARG A 692 -34.61 -19.77 -29.50
C ARG A 692 -36.09 -20.11 -29.63
N TYR A 693 -36.86 -19.90 -28.58
CA TYR A 693 -38.31 -20.07 -28.57
C TYR A 693 -39.01 -19.25 -29.67
N GLY A 694 -39.87 -19.88 -30.44
CA GLY A 694 -40.62 -19.29 -31.53
C GLY A 694 -39.88 -19.20 -32.88
N LEU A 695 -38.59 -19.58 -32.93
CA LEU A 695 -37.77 -19.60 -34.15
C LEU A 695 -37.25 -21.01 -34.47
N GLU A 696 -36.78 -21.76 -33.49
CA GLU A 696 -36.20 -23.10 -33.65
C GLU A 696 -36.74 -24.03 -32.56
N GLU A 697 -37.24 -25.20 -32.91
CA GLU A 697 -37.78 -26.17 -31.94
C GLU A 697 -36.67 -26.88 -31.15
N ILE A 698 -35.52 -27.10 -31.78
CA ILE A 698 -34.38 -27.82 -31.19
C ILE A 698 -33.11 -26.96 -31.30
N GLY A 699 -32.38 -26.79 -30.22
CA GLY A 699 -31.04 -26.19 -30.21
C GLY A 699 -29.97 -27.29 -30.23
N TYR A 700 -28.98 -27.16 -31.11
CA TYR A 700 -27.86 -28.10 -31.16
C TYR A 700 -26.61 -27.55 -30.52
N ILE A 701 -25.90 -28.44 -29.79
CA ILE A 701 -24.65 -28.10 -29.10
C ILE A 701 -23.57 -29.06 -29.61
N GLY A 702 -22.39 -28.56 -29.89
CA GLY A 702 -21.30 -29.40 -30.39
C GLY A 702 -19.93 -28.72 -30.19
N ALA A 703 -18.94 -29.28 -30.88
CA ALA A 703 -17.58 -28.71 -30.90
C ALA A 703 -16.96 -28.92 -32.31
N LEU A 704 -15.85 -28.23 -32.58
CA LEU A 704 -15.11 -28.36 -33.82
C LEU A 704 -14.16 -29.55 -33.86
N ASP A 705 -13.82 -30.15 -32.67
CA ASP A 705 -12.98 -31.33 -32.56
C ASP A 705 -13.53 -32.33 -31.52
N SER A 706 -13.15 -33.59 -31.63
CA SER A 706 -13.67 -34.71 -30.82
C SER A 706 -13.33 -34.54 -29.32
N ARG A 707 -12.12 -34.10 -29.00
CA ARG A 707 -11.69 -33.94 -27.60
C ARG A 707 -12.53 -32.88 -26.89
N THR A 708 -12.71 -31.73 -27.56
CA THR A 708 -13.55 -30.65 -27.02
C THR A 708 -14.99 -31.13 -26.88
N LEU A 709 -15.50 -31.88 -27.83
CA LEU A 709 -16.89 -32.41 -27.81
C LEU A 709 -17.09 -33.33 -26.58
N GLU A 710 -16.24 -34.32 -26.39
CA GLU A 710 -16.31 -35.24 -25.24
C GLU A 710 -16.27 -34.48 -23.90
N ARG A 711 -15.45 -33.47 -23.83
CA ARG A 711 -15.35 -32.64 -22.62
C ARG A 711 -16.60 -31.80 -22.38
N ILE A 712 -17.12 -31.16 -23.43
CA ILE A 712 -18.36 -30.38 -23.36
C ILE A 712 -19.54 -31.29 -23.00
N GLU A 713 -19.62 -32.49 -23.53
CA GLU A 713 -20.64 -33.48 -23.16
C GLU A 713 -20.62 -33.80 -21.69
N SER A 714 -19.42 -34.10 -21.13
CA SER A 714 -19.24 -34.37 -19.70
C SER A 714 -19.70 -33.19 -18.82
N LEU A 715 -19.41 -31.96 -19.23
CA LEU A 715 -19.77 -30.75 -18.47
C LEU A 715 -21.24 -30.36 -18.64
N PHE A 716 -21.82 -30.63 -19.80
CA PHE A 716 -23.21 -30.32 -20.12
C PHE A 716 -24.19 -31.14 -19.27
N TYR A 717 -23.86 -32.41 -19.00
CA TYR A 717 -24.67 -33.29 -18.14
C TYR A 717 -24.26 -33.27 -16.67
N ALA A 718 -23.20 -32.53 -16.32
CA ALA A 718 -22.78 -32.41 -14.93
C ALA A 718 -23.81 -31.59 -14.11
N PRO A 719 -24.04 -31.96 -12.84
CA PRO A 719 -24.87 -31.14 -11.98
C PRO A 719 -24.27 -29.76 -11.75
N LEU A 720 -25.12 -28.73 -11.74
CA LEU A 720 -24.67 -27.37 -11.44
C LEU A 720 -24.37 -27.25 -9.93
N PRO A 721 -23.18 -26.81 -9.54
CA PRO A 721 -22.88 -26.61 -8.15
C PRO A 721 -23.66 -25.41 -7.61
N SER A 722 -24.32 -25.57 -6.46
CA SER A 722 -24.97 -24.45 -5.76
C SER A 722 -23.97 -23.38 -5.38
N ILE A 723 -24.37 -22.12 -5.54
CA ILE A 723 -23.61 -20.96 -5.08
C ILE A 723 -23.55 -20.96 -3.57
N GLN A 724 -22.35 -20.84 -3.02
CA GLN A 724 -22.06 -20.93 -1.60
C GLN A 724 -21.79 -19.56 -0.98
N LEU A 725 -22.15 -19.44 0.30
CA LEU A 725 -21.74 -18.30 1.14
C LEU A 725 -20.22 -18.32 1.39
N PRO A 726 -19.60 -17.19 1.74
CA PRO A 726 -20.18 -15.84 1.90
C PRO A 726 -20.22 -15.03 0.59
N PHE A 727 -21.10 -14.01 0.54
CA PHE A 727 -21.20 -13.09 -0.62
C PHE A 727 -20.31 -11.88 -0.47
N SER A 728 -19.75 -11.43 -1.60
CA SER A 728 -18.91 -10.25 -1.63
C SER A 728 -19.74 -8.97 -1.50
N VAL A 729 -19.28 -8.04 -0.68
CA VAL A 729 -19.81 -6.68 -0.55
C VAL A 729 -18.68 -5.66 -0.68
N MET A 730 -18.99 -4.49 -1.28
CA MET A 730 -17.99 -3.47 -1.54
C MET A 730 -18.20 -2.25 -0.64
N ALA A 731 -17.09 -1.60 -0.28
CA ALA A 731 -17.11 -0.34 0.44
C ALA A 731 -17.84 0.73 -0.39
N SER A 732 -18.82 1.41 0.21
CA SER A 732 -19.41 2.63 -0.35
C SER A 732 -18.54 3.84 -0.04
N LEU A 733 -18.87 5.00 -0.63
CA LEU A 733 -18.21 6.25 -0.30
C LEU A 733 -18.34 6.57 1.20
N GLU A 734 -19.50 6.32 1.79
CA GLU A 734 -19.75 6.56 3.22
C GLU A 734 -18.82 5.73 4.09
N HIS A 735 -18.58 4.47 3.75
CA HIS A 735 -17.60 3.63 4.44
C HIS A 735 -16.19 4.21 4.34
N VAL A 736 -15.79 4.62 3.14
CA VAL A 736 -14.46 5.18 2.92
C VAL A 736 -14.26 6.48 3.70
N MET A 737 -15.26 7.36 3.71
CA MET A 737 -15.20 8.61 4.48
C MET A 737 -15.14 8.33 5.98
N LEU A 738 -15.98 7.43 6.48
CA LEU A 738 -16.01 7.04 7.89
C LEU A 738 -14.68 6.40 8.34
N ILE A 739 -14.14 5.47 7.56
CA ILE A 739 -12.85 4.82 7.88
C ILE A 739 -11.73 5.86 7.83
N GLY A 740 -11.74 6.76 6.84
CA GLY A 740 -10.77 7.85 6.73
C GLY A 740 -10.78 8.77 7.95
N GLU A 741 -11.95 9.14 8.44
CA GLU A 741 -12.13 9.94 9.66
C GLU A 741 -11.59 9.19 10.90
N ILE A 742 -11.94 7.92 11.06
CA ILE A 742 -11.54 7.11 12.23
C ILE A 742 -10.03 6.83 12.22
N LEU A 743 -9.45 6.55 11.07
CA LEU A 743 -8.00 6.29 10.93
C LEU A 743 -7.18 7.58 10.83
N GLU A 744 -7.84 8.75 10.82
CA GLU A 744 -7.19 10.06 10.62
C GLU A 744 -6.27 10.06 9.39
N THR A 745 -6.74 9.46 8.29
CA THR A 745 -5.97 9.34 7.05
C THR A 745 -6.84 9.58 5.82
N GLU A 746 -6.26 10.25 4.84
CA GLU A 746 -6.83 10.40 3.50
C GLU A 746 -6.21 9.44 2.48
N ASN A 747 -5.36 8.50 2.94
CA ASN A 747 -4.77 7.50 2.06
C ASN A 747 -5.79 6.42 1.73
N LEU A 748 -6.33 6.49 0.52
CA LEU A 748 -7.38 5.58 0.06
C LEU A 748 -6.96 4.10 0.09
N SER A 749 -5.71 3.79 -0.23
CA SER A 749 -5.21 2.40 -0.21
C SER A 749 -5.21 1.82 1.20
N ILE A 750 -4.83 2.63 2.22
CA ILE A 750 -4.89 2.22 3.63
C ILE A 750 -6.34 1.97 4.05
N ILE A 751 -7.25 2.87 3.67
CA ILE A 751 -8.68 2.78 4.01
C ILE A 751 -9.31 1.53 3.39
N LEU A 752 -9.07 1.27 2.11
CA LEU A 752 -9.61 0.12 1.40
C LEU A 752 -9.06 -1.21 1.93
N ASN A 753 -7.75 -1.27 2.23
CA ASN A 753 -7.16 -2.45 2.86
C ASN A 753 -7.73 -2.67 4.26
N PHE A 754 -7.91 -1.61 5.03
CA PHE A 754 -8.54 -1.71 6.34
C PHE A 754 -9.96 -2.28 6.25
N PHE A 755 -10.76 -1.81 5.28
CA PHE A 755 -12.08 -2.35 5.02
C PHE A 755 -12.00 -3.85 4.68
N ALA A 756 -11.14 -4.23 3.77
CA ALA A 756 -11.02 -5.62 3.31
C ALA A 756 -10.53 -6.59 4.41
N GLU A 757 -9.66 -6.14 5.31
CA GLU A 757 -8.99 -7.00 6.30
C GLU A 757 -9.65 -6.98 7.68
N ASN A 758 -10.32 -5.88 8.04
CA ASN A 758 -10.76 -5.65 9.42
C ASN A 758 -12.27 -5.55 9.60
N MET A 759 -13.04 -5.49 8.50
CA MET A 759 -14.49 -5.46 8.60
C MET A 759 -15.02 -6.88 8.84
N GLU A 760 -15.60 -7.06 10.02
CA GLU A 760 -16.34 -8.28 10.39
C GLU A 760 -17.82 -8.00 10.15
N PHE A 761 -18.38 -8.59 9.11
CA PHE A 761 -19.81 -8.47 8.82
C PHE A 761 -20.62 -9.49 9.62
N GLU A 762 -21.74 -9.06 10.20
CA GLU A 762 -22.79 -9.98 10.60
C GLU A 762 -23.55 -10.45 9.37
N GLY A 763 -23.87 -11.73 9.31
CA GLY A 763 -24.53 -12.33 8.14
C GLY A 763 -23.55 -12.93 7.12
N PRO A 764 -24.07 -13.32 5.94
CA PRO A 764 -23.32 -14.13 4.98
C PRO A 764 -22.43 -13.31 4.05
N PHE A 765 -21.65 -12.36 4.58
CA PHE A 765 -20.90 -11.41 3.76
C PHE A 765 -19.41 -11.39 4.04
N VAL A 766 -18.64 -11.04 3.01
CA VAL A 766 -17.20 -10.75 3.07
C VAL A 766 -16.90 -9.52 2.22
N ALA A 767 -15.80 -8.85 2.49
CA ALA A 767 -15.34 -7.78 1.61
C ALA A 767 -15.05 -8.29 0.20
N ALA A 768 -15.47 -7.54 -0.81
CA ALA A 768 -15.20 -7.85 -2.21
C ALA A 768 -13.70 -7.80 -2.53
N ASN A 769 -13.29 -8.47 -3.60
CA ASN A 769 -11.94 -8.31 -4.13
C ASN A 769 -11.74 -6.89 -4.67
N ILE A 770 -10.83 -6.16 -4.05
CA ILE A 770 -10.53 -4.77 -4.37
C ILE A 770 -9.16 -4.58 -5.05
N GLU A 771 -8.51 -5.67 -5.52
CA GLU A 771 -7.17 -5.60 -6.12
C GLU A 771 -7.07 -4.54 -7.23
N SER A 772 -7.99 -4.57 -8.20
CA SER A 772 -8.01 -3.57 -9.30
C SER A 772 -8.28 -2.15 -8.78
N MET A 773 -9.10 -2.01 -7.76
CA MET A 773 -9.37 -0.73 -7.13
C MET A 773 -8.16 -0.20 -6.37
N LEU A 774 -7.40 -1.08 -5.71
CA LEU A 774 -6.14 -0.74 -5.04
C LEU A 774 -5.06 -0.31 -6.02
N GLU A 775 -4.96 -0.97 -7.18
CA GLU A 775 -4.03 -0.56 -8.24
C GLU A 775 -4.32 0.88 -8.70
N ILE A 776 -5.59 1.21 -8.95
CA ILE A 776 -5.98 2.58 -9.31
C ILE A 776 -5.80 3.53 -8.13
N ALA A 777 -6.14 3.12 -6.91
CA ALA A 777 -5.96 3.93 -5.70
C ALA A 777 -4.49 4.29 -5.47
N ALA A 778 -3.55 3.39 -5.78
CA ALA A 778 -2.11 3.66 -5.72
C ALA A 778 -1.73 4.78 -6.69
N ILE A 779 -2.20 4.72 -7.95
CA ILE A 779 -1.98 5.77 -8.95
C ILE A 779 -2.55 7.11 -8.48
N VAL A 780 -3.80 7.12 -8.01
CA VAL A 780 -4.49 8.35 -7.60
C VAL A 780 -3.85 8.97 -6.35
N SER A 781 -3.22 8.15 -5.51
CA SER A 781 -2.51 8.63 -4.31
C SER A 781 -1.27 9.48 -4.61
N GLU A 782 -0.76 9.45 -5.84
CA GLU A 782 0.35 10.30 -6.28
C GLU A 782 -0.06 11.77 -6.49
N TYR A 783 -1.38 12.06 -6.48
CA TYR A 783 -1.95 13.37 -6.78
C TYR A 783 -2.58 14.00 -5.54
N ASP A 784 -2.55 15.33 -5.47
CA ASP A 784 -3.17 16.09 -4.38
C ASP A 784 -4.66 16.30 -4.63
N LEU A 785 -5.45 15.32 -4.20
CA LEU A 785 -6.89 15.25 -4.37
C LEU A 785 -7.56 14.91 -3.03
N ASP A 786 -8.78 15.38 -2.81
CA ASP A 786 -9.57 15.00 -1.65
C ASP A 786 -9.98 13.50 -1.71
N LEU A 787 -10.27 12.93 -0.55
CA LEU A 787 -10.58 11.50 -0.40
C LEU A 787 -11.79 11.07 -1.24
N LYS A 788 -12.82 11.92 -1.35
CA LYS A 788 -14.02 11.65 -2.15
C LYS A 788 -13.67 11.53 -3.63
N THR A 789 -12.89 12.47 -4.14
CA THR A 789 -12.39 12.46 -5.53
C THR A 789 -11.52 11.24 -5.80
N ARG A 790 -10.60 10.90 -4.88
CA ARG A 790 -9.78 9.68 -4.97
C ARG A 790 -10.63 8.42 -5.06
N PHE A 791 -11.65 8.31 -4.22
CA PHE A 791 -12.56 7.16 -4.26
C PHE A 791 -13.34 7.07 -5.57
N HIS A 792 -13.89 8.18 -6.04
CA HIS A 792 -14.58 8.21 -7.35
C HIS A 792 -13.64 7.77 -8.47
N LEU A 793 -12.40 8.26 -8.50
CA LEU A 793 -11.40 7.85 -9.49
C LEU A 793 -11.01 6.37 -9.36
N ALA A 794 -10.94 5.83 -8.14
CA ALA A 794 -10.65 4.41 -7.93
C ALA A 794 -11.79 3.49 -8.43
N CYS A 795 -13.02 4.00 -8.52
CA CYS A 795 -14.16 3.32 -9.13
C CYS A 795 -14.24 3.50 -10.65
N ALA A 796 -13.34 4.29 -11.26
CA ALA A 796 -13.38 4.56 -12.69
C ALA A 796 -13.11 3.29 -13.52
N PRO A 797 -13.76 3.11 -14.69
CA PRO A 797 -13.52 1.98 -15.58
C PRO A 797 -12.19 2.11 -16.35
N ALA A 798 -11.11 2.40 -15.61
CA ALA A 798 -9.78 2.56 -16.17
C ALA A 798 -9.07 1.21 -16.26
N SER A 799 -8.94 0.67 -17.46
CA SER A 799 -8.18 -0.56 -17.71
C SER A 799 -6.68 -0.26 -17.74
N ILE A 800 -6.05 -0.13 -16.56
CA ILE A 800 -4.61 0.19 -16.42
C ILE A 800 -3.68 -0.89 -16.98
N SER A 801 -4.19 -2.08 -17.30
CA SER A 801 -3.44 -3.09 -18.08
C SER A 801 -3.14 -2.64 -19.52
N SER A 802 -3.85 -1.62 -20.06
CA SER A 802 -3.50 -0.96 -21.31
C SER A 802 -2.61 0.25 -21.03
N PRO A 803 -1.33 0.27 -21.48
CA PRO A 803 -0.43 1.42 -21.27
C PRO A 803 -0.99 2.73 -21.86
N TYR A 804 -1.82 2.61 -22.90
CA TYR A 804 -2.50 3.76 -23.48
C TYR A 804 -3.52 4.35 -22.50
N ILE A 805 -4.40 3.53 -21.95
CA ILE A 805 -5.44 3.98 -21.01
C ILE A 805 -4.82 4.51 -19.72
N GLU A 806 -3.78 3.84 -19.21
CA GLU A 806 -3.02 4.30 -18.05
C GLU A 806 -2.46 5.72 -18.28
N SER A 807 -1.79 5.95 -19.42
CA SER A 807 -1.27 7.27 -19.79
C SER A 807 -2.36 8.33 -19.90
N VAL A 808 -3.52 7.98 -20.48
CA VAL A 808 -4.68 8.87 -20.58
C VAL A 808 -5.24 9.20 -19.19
N PHE A 809 -5.35 8.21 -18.33
CA PHE A 809 -5.86 8.37 -16.98
C PHE A 809 -4.98 9.30 -16.15
N HIS A 810 -3.67 9.12 -16.18
CA HIS A 810 -2.72 10.04 -15.56
C HIS A 810 -2.85 11.48 -16.10
N ARG A 811 -3.04 11.65 -17.39
CA ARG A 811 -3.24 12.96 -18.00
C ARG A 811 -4.52 13.63 -17.51
N TYR A 812 -5.61 12.87 -17.36
CA TYR A 812 -6.89 13.39 -16.89
C TYR A 812 -6.82 13.76 -15.41
N ILE A 813 -6.25 12.91 -14.57
CA ILE A 813 -6.06 13.18 -13.15
C ILE A 813 -5.22 14.43 -12.94
N LYS A 814 -4.12 14.60 -13.67
CA LYS A 814 -3.26 15.78 -13.55
C LYS A 814 -3.98 17.10 -13.89
N GLN A 815 -4.93 17.06 -14.82
CA GLN A 815 -5.75 18.25 -15.13
C GLN A 815 -6.80 18.47 -14.05
N LEU A 816 -7.39 17.42 -13.53
CA LEU A 816 -8.36 17.46 -12.44
C LEU A 816 -7.72 18.01 -11.15
N GLU A 817 -6.53 17.54 -10.78
CA GLU A 817 -5.73 18.07 -9.66
C GLU A 817 -5.47 19.59 -9.82
N ALA A 818 -5.17 20.03 -11.02
CA ALA A 818 -4.96 21.43 -11.33
C ALA A 818 -6.29 22.25 -11.45
N ASN A 819 -7.43 21.63 -11.20
CA ASN A 819 -8.78 22.19 -11.39
C ASN A 819 -8.95 22.82 -12.80
N ARG A 820 -8.43 22.14 -13.83
CA ARG A 820 -8.49 22.60 -15.23
C ARG A 820 -9.49 21.76 -16.01
N VAL A 821 -10.13 22.41 -16.96
CA VAL A 821 -11.02 21.72 -17.90
C VAL A 821 -10.26 20.67 -18.68
N VAL A 822 -10.78 19.46 -18.69
CA VAL A 822 -10.24 18.31 -19.41
C VAL A 822 -10.92 18.20 -20.77
N SER A 823 -10.26 18.70 -21.81
CA SER A 823 -10.79 18.61 -23.16
C SER A 823 -10.55 17.24 -23.79
N TYR A 824 -11.57 16.69 -24.42
CA TYR A 824 -11.43 15.47 -25.21
C TYR A 824 -10.79 15.74 -26.57
N ILE A 825 -9.79 14.96 -26.95
CA ILE A 825 -9.06 15.09 -28.21
C ILE A 825 -9.48 13.91 -29.13
N PRO A 826 -10.35 14.15 -30.12
CA PRO A 826 -10.77 13.11 -31.03
C PRO A 826 -9.63 12.61 -31.93
N PRO A 827 -9.65 11.33 -32.34
CA PRO A 827 -8.66 10.81 -33.27
C PRO A 827 -8.74 11.57 -34.61
N ARG A 828 -7.56 11.89 -35.14
CA ARG A 828 -7.42 12.47 -36.48
C ARG A 828 -7.39 11.34 -37.50
N ASP A 829 -7.94 11.57 -38.67
CA ASP A 829 -7.87 10.76 -39.92
C ASP A 829 -7.85 9.24 -39.72
N LEU A 830 -9.02 8.66 -39.53
CA LEU A 830 -9.17 7.21 -39.54
C LEU A 830 -9.20 6.72 -41.03
N PRO A 831 -8.41 5.69 -41.38
CA PRO A 831 -8.53 5.05 -42.67
C PRO A 831 -9.90 4.38 -42.80
N LYS A 832 -10.26 3.93 -44.00
CA LYS A 832 -11.57 3.33 -44.26
C LYS A 832 -11.82 2.08 -43.38
N TYR A 833 -10.78 1.29 -43.12
CA TYR A 833 -10.80 0.12 -42.23
C TYR A 833 -9.37 -0.21 -41.73
N ALA A 834 -9.25 -0.97 -40.66
CA ALA A 834 -7.97 -1.38 -40.09
C ALA A 834 -7.27 -2.41 -41.02
N GLN A 835 -6.02 -2.12 -41.34
CA GLN A 835 -5.16 -3.01 -42.11
C GLN A 835 -4.36 -3.97 -41.23
N THR A 836 -4.20 -3.66 -39.98
CA THR A 836 -3.44 -4.46 -39.00
C THR A 836 -4.24 -4.63 -37.70
N ASN A 837 -3.91 -5.70 -36.98
CA ASN A 837 -4.50 -5.93 -35.65
C ASN A 837 -4.16 -4.81 -34.67
N GLU A 838 -3.00 -4.17 -34.82
CA GLU A 838 -2.57 -3.05 -33.97
C GLU A 838 -3.48 -1.82 -34.17
N MET A 839 -3.83 -1.52 -35.45
CA MET A 839 -4.79 -0.43 -35.74
C MET A 839 -6.15 -0.69 -35.11
N MET A 840 -6.58 -1.97 -35.11
CA MET A 840 -7.83 -2.38 -34.50
C MET A 840 -7.77 -2.23 -32.95
N LEU A 841 -6.68 -2.68 -32.32
CA LEU A 841 -6.46 -2.52 -30.88
C LEU A 841 -6.44 -1.04 -30.48
N ASN A 842 -5.75 -0.20 -31.24
CA ASN A 842 -5.71 1.23 -30.99
C ASN A 842 -7.10 1.88 -31.08
N ALA A 843 -7.96 1.44 -32.03
CA ALA A 843 -9.32 1.92 -32.09
C ALA A 843 -10.17 1.44 -30.90
N GLU A 844 -10.01 0.18 -30.47
CA GLU A 844 -10.65 -0.36 -29.27
C GLU A 844 -10.22 0.41 -28.01
N ASP A 845 -8.92 0.71 -27.86
CA ASP A 845 -8.41 1.50 -26.73
C ASP A 845 -8.93 2.95 -26.76
N ARG A 846 -9.07 3.54 -27.96
CA ARG A 846 -9.70 4.86 -28.10
C ARG A 846 -11.17 4.87 -27.68
N VAL A 847 -11.90 3.80 -27.98
CA VAL A 847 -13.30 3.66 -27.49
C VAL A 847 -13.32 3.55 -25.97
N ARG A 848 -12.37 2.83 -25.36
CA ARG A 848 -12.24 2.77 -23.89
C ARG A 848 -11.89 4.14 -23.29
N GLU A 849 -11.02 4.92 -23.94
CA GLU A 849 -10.75 6.31 -23.54
C GLU A 849 -12.01 7.14 -23.50
N ILE A 850 -12.88 7.01 -24.53
CA ILE A 850 -14.16 7.71 -24.56
C ILE A 850 -15.08 7.25 -23.42
N SER A 851 -15.16 5.96 -23.19
CA SER A 851 -15.94 5.41 -22.07
C SER A 851 -15.46 5.97 -20.73
N LEU A 852 -14.15 6.03 -20.51
CA LEU A 852 -13.55 6.63 -19.34
C LEU A 852 -13.87 8.14 -19.25
N TYR A 853 -13.75 8.88 -20.36
CA TYR A 853 -14.05 10.31 -20.41
C TYR A 853 -15.52 10.59 -20.06
N LEU A 854 -16.46 9.84 -20.64
CA LEU A 854 -17.89 9.97 -20.38
C LEU A 854 -18.23 9.62 -18.92
N TRP A 855 -17.61 8.60 -18.38
CA TRP A 855 -17.77 8.25 -16.98
C TRP A 855 -17.26 9.37 -16.06
N LEU A 856 -16.10 9.95 -16.36
CA LEU A 856 -15.54 11.09 -15.60
C LEU A 856 -16.41 12.35 -15.75
N SER A 857 -16.99 12.59 -16.93
CA SER A 857 -17.92 13.73 -17.12
C SER A 857 -19.18 13.58 -16.27
N PHE A 858 -19.67 12.37 -16.09
CA PHE A 858 -20.79 12.09 -15.18
C PHE A 858 -20.45 12.39 -13.72
N LYS A 859 -19.21 12.12 -13.28
CA LYS A 859 -18.78 12.33 -11.89
C LYS A 859 -18.29 13.76 -11.59
N PHE A 860 -17.66 14.41 -12.56
CA PHE A 860 -16.98 15.68 -12.40
C PHE A 860 -17.54 16.84 -13.25
N GLY A 861 -18.65 16.62 -13.94
CA GLY A 861 -19.46 17.63 -14.62
C GLY A 861 -18.64 18.62 -15.45
N ASP A 862 -18.63 19.87 -15.02
CA ASP A 862 -18.04 21.02 -15.75
C ASP A 862 -16.55 20.86 -16.10
N LEU A 863 -15.83 20.01 -15.39
CA LEU A 863 -14.42 19.76 -15.69
C LEU A 863 -14.24 18.86 -16.95
N PHE A 864 -15.29 18.16 -17.39
CA PHE A 864 -15.27 17.30 -18.59
C PHE A 864 -16.41 17.69 -19.56
N PRO A 865 -16.36 18.89 -20.18
CA PRO A 865 -17.49 19.44 -20.94
C PRO A 865 -17.70 18.83 -22.32
N ASP A 866 -16.71 18.13 -22.89
CA ASP A 866 -16.71 17.70 -24.31
C ASP A 866 -17.49 16.37 -24.51
N THR A 867 -18.56 16.11 -23.79
CA THR A 867 -19.37 14.87 -23.87
C THR A 867 -19.87 14.61 -25.26
N GLN A 868 -20.49 15.61 -25.89
CA GLN A 868 -21.02 15.49 -27.26
C GLN A 868 -19.93 15.17 -28.28
N LYS A 869 -18.78 15.81 -28.17
CA LYS A 869 -17.62 15.58 -29.02
C LYS A 869 -17.02 14.17 -28.82
N ALA A 870 -17.03 13.67 -27.62
CA ALA A 870 -16.61 12.31 -27.30
C ALA A 870 -17.59 11.27 -27.90
N ILE A 871 -18.89 11.50 -27.79
CA ILE A 871 -19.94 10.65 -28.36
C ILE A 871 -19.81 10.61 -29.89
N GLU A 872 -19.64 11.75 -30.57
CA GLU A 872 -19.43 11.82 -32.01
C GLU A 872 -18.15 11.06 -32.45
N ALA A 873 -17.07 11.16 -31.66
CA ALA A 873 -15.86 10.41 -31.92
C ALA A 873 -16.07 8.90 -31.72
N ARG A 874 -16.89 8.51 -30.72
CA ARG A 874 -17.27 7.10 -30.51
C ARG A 874 -18.01 6.53 -31.71
N VAL A 875 -18.97 7.26 -32.26
CA VAL A 875 -19.69 6.83 -33.48
C VAL A 875 -18.72 6.61 -34.65
N ARG A 876 -17.79 7.53 -34.88
CA ARG A 876 -16.79 7.39 -35.95
C ARG A 876 -15.86 6.20 -35.74
N LEU A 877 -15.42 5.97 -34.51
CA LEU A 877 -14.58 4.81 -34.16
C LEU A 877 -15.36 3.49 -34.31
N ASN A 878 -16.61 3.45 -33.88
CA ASN A 878 -17.46 2.28 -34.02
C ASN A 878 -17.66 1.94 -35.49
N ASN A 879 -17.97 2.92 -36.36
CA ASN A 879 -18.08 2.72 -37.82
C ASN A 879 -16.78 2.21 -38.43
N PHE A 880 -15.63 2.71 -37.96
CA PHE A 880 -14.32 2.21 -38.38
C PHE A 880 -14.08 0.76 -37.93
N ILE A 881 -14.44 0.41 -36.71
CA ILE A 881 -14.32 -0.95 -36.15
C ILE A 881 -15.24 -1.90 -36.94
N GLU A 882 -16.49 -1.51 -37.17
CA GLU A 882 -17.45 -2.29 -37.99
C GLU A 882 -16.94 -2.52 -39.41
N ALA A 883 -16.50 -1.47 -40.10
CA ALA A 883 -15.91 -1.58 -41.43
C ALA A 883 -14.67 -2.51 -41.44
N SER A 884 -13.88 -2.44 -40.34
CA SER A 884 -12.71 -3.32 -40.15
C SER A 884 -13.13 -4.77 -39.92
N LEU A 885 -14.17 -5.00 -39.15
CA LEU A 885 -14.74 -6.33 -38.94
C LEU A 885 -15.42 -6.90 -40.20
N LYS A 886 -15.98 -6.06 -41.06
CA LYS A 886 -16.56 -6.47 -42.34
C LYS A 886 -15.51 -6.78 -43.41
N GLN A 887 -14.48 -5.95 -43.57
CA GLN A 887 -13.56 -5.98 -44.71
C GLN A 887 -12.09 -6.27 -44.37
N GLY A 888 -11.70 -6.18 -43.08
CA GLY A 888 -10.30 -6.27 -42.67
C GLY A 888 -9.76 -7.70 -42.68
N ASN A 889 -8.79 -7.96 -43.53
CA ASN A 889 -7.88 -9.08 -43.35
C ASN A 889 -6.77 -8.62 -42.42
N PHE A 890 -6.84 -8.98 -41.13
CA PHE A 890 -5.84 -8.60 -40.12
C PHE A 890 -4.55 -9.40 -40.36
N ASN A 891 -3.77 -9.02 -41.35
CA ASN A 891 -2.54 -9.68 -41.68
C ASN A 891 -1.50 -9.37 -40.61
N LYS A 892 -0.97 -10.39 -39.95
CA LYS A 892 0.25 -10.30 -39.15
C LYS A 892 1.45 -10.41 -40.08
N TYR A 893 2.39 -9.51 -39.94
CA TYR A 893 3.59 -9.52 -40.78
C TYR A 893 4.83 -9.86 -39.93
N CYS A 894 5.75 -10.61 -40.55
CA CYS A 894 7.05 -10.84 -39.95
C CYS A 894 7.80 -9.52 -39.82
N THR A 895 8.18 -9.12 -38.59
CA THR A 895 8.87 -7.86 -38.30
C THR A 895 10.23 -7.74 -39.01
N ARG A 896 10.77 -8.84 -39.57
CA ARG A 896 12.09 -8.86 -40.21
C ARG A 896 12.05 -8.90 -41.74
N CYS A 897 11.10 -9.58 -42.34
CA CYS A 897 11.06 -9.76 -43.80
C CYS A 897 9.74 -9.33 -44.44
N GLY A 898 8.78 -8.81 -43.62
CA GLY A 898 7.48 -8.38 -44.15
C GLY A 898 6.57 -9.52 -44.63
N LYS A 899 6.98 -10.79 -44.55
CA LYS A 899 6.16 -11.91 -44.97
C LYS A 899 4.90 -11.98 -44.11
N THR A 900 3.75 -12.12 -44.76
CA THR A 900 2.47 -12.37 -44.09
C THR A 900 2.56 -13.65 -43.25
N LEU A 901 2.18 -13.56 -41.98
CA LEU A 901 2.11 -14.68 -41.05
C LEU A 901 0.64 -15.00 -40.82
N ASP A 902 0.33 -16.28 -40.59
CA ASP A 902 -0.98 -16.69 -40.13
C ASP A 902 -1.35 -15.93 -38.86
N PHE A 903 -2.59 -15.51 -38.70
CA PHE A 903 -3.06 -14.79 -37.55
C PHE A 903 -2.83 -15.55 -36.24
N THR A 904 -2.91 -16.87 -36.29
CA THR A 904 -2.66 -17.78 -35.17
C THR A 904 -1.18 -17.95 -34.85
N TYR A 905 -0.28 -17.52 -35.76
CA TYR A 905 1.16 -17.67 -35.56
C TYR A 905 1.67 -16.92 -34.32
N ARG A 906 2.26 -17.67 -33.38
CA ARG A 906 2.57 -17.19 -32.03
C ARG A 906 3.64 -16.08 -31.98
N PHE A 907 4.56 -16.05 -32.97
CA PHE A 907 5.75 -15.20 -32.93
C PHE A 907 5.64 -14.01 -33.89
N SER A 908 6.41 -12.94 -33.62
CA SER A 908 6.50 -11.75 -34.49
C SER A 908 7.47 -11.94 -35.67
N ILE A 909 8.22 -13.05 -35.70
CA ILE A 909 9.22 -13.37 -36.72
C ILE A 909 8.89 -14.73 -37.31
N CYS A 910 8.83 -14.85 -38.66
CA CYS A 910 8.57 -16.13 -39.32
C CYS A 910 9.70 -17.16 -39.10
N ASP A 911 9.38 -18.45 -39.24
CA ASP A 911 10.35 -19.54 -39.04
C ASP A 911 11.61 -19.38 -39.93
N ALA A 912 11.46 -18.91 -41.16
CA ALA A 912 12.59 -18.66 -42.07
C ALA A 912 13.53 -17.59 -41.52
N CYS A 913 12.99 -16.49 -40.96
CA CYS A 913 13.78 -15.43 -40.31
C CYS A 913 14.37 -15.85 -38.98
N PHE A 914 13.63 -16.65 -38.19
CA PHE A 914 14.11 -17.22 -36.96
C PHE A 914 15.29 -18.20 -37.21
N ASN A 915 15.14 -19.09 -38.16
CA ASN A 915 16.18 -20.05 -38.55
C ASN A 915 17.41 -19.37 -39.14
N LYS A 916 17.23 -18.29 -39.97
CA LYS A 916 18.37 -17.45 -40.42
C LYS A 916 19.14 -16.83 -39.23
N ARG A 917 18.44 -16.36 -38.20
CA ARG A 917 19.07 -15.83 -37.00
C ARG A 917 19.85 -16.90 -36.25
N ARG A 918 19.31 -18.13 -36.18
CA ARG A 918 19.96 -19.27 -35.51
C ARG A 918 21.19 -19.74 -36.27
N ARG A 919 21.16 -19.78 -37.61
CA ARG A 919 22.32 -20.12 -38.47
C ARG A 919 23.37 -19.02 -38.41
N GLY A 920 23.04 -17.75 -38.47
CA GLY A 920 23.99 -16.63 -38.36
C GLY A 920 24.71 -16.58 -37.01
N ASN A 921 24.05 -16.98 -35.91
CA ASN A 921 24.69 -17.10 -34.61
C ASN A 921 25.63 -18.34 -34.50
N HIS A 922 25.40 -19.39 -35.28
CA HIS A 922 26.33 -20.54 -35.34
C HIS A 922 27.59 -20.20 -36.14
N GLU A 923 27.48 -19.47 -37.26
CA GLU A 923 28.64 -19.04 -38.05
C GLU A 923 29.50 -18.00 -37.34
N SER A 924 28.89 -17.10 -36.52
CA SER A 924 29.64 -16.14 -35.71
C SER A 924 30.39 -16.80 -34.54
N LYS A 925 29.90 -17.92 -34.00
CA LYS A 925 30.61 -18.69 -32.98
C LYS A 925 31.78 -19.47 -33.56
N HIS A 926 31.70 -19.94 -34.80
CA HIS A 926 32.83 -20.61 -35.49
C HIS A 926 33.94 -19.65 -35.93
N LYS A 927 33.62 -18.39 -36.26
CA LYS A 927 34.63 -17.36 -36.62
C LYS A 927 35.37 -16.76 -35.40
N ARG A 928 34.82 -16.86 -34.20
CA ARG A 928 35.49 -16.41 -32.95
C ARG A 928 36.39 -17.46 -32.31
N GLY A 929 36.36 -18.73 -32.79
CA GLY A 929 37.17 -19.83 -32.29
C GLY A 929 38.56 -19.93 -32.92
N PHE A 930 38.91 -19.14 -33.96
CA PHE A 930 40.20 -19.26 -34.68
C PHE A 930 41.14 -18.05 -34.57
N SER A 931 40.85 -17.09 -33.70
CA SER A 931 41.65 -15.83 -33.56
C SER A 931 42.32 -15.65 -32.20
N SER A 932 42.47 -16.68 -31.38
CA SER A 932 43.18 -16.58 -30.10
C SER A 932 44.24 -17.65 -29.87
N ARG A 933 45.13 -17.81 -30.87
CA ARG A 933 46.44 -18.45 -30.65
C ARG A 933 47.44 -17.73 -31.54
N ASN A 934 48.02 -16.66 -31.04
CA ASN A 934 49.38 -16.18 -31.33
C ASN A 934 49.52 -14.72 -30.83
N ARG A 935 49.90 -14.61 -29.57
CA ARG A 935 50.66 -13.45 -29.01
C ARG A 935 51.08 -13.81 -27.59
N THR A 936 52.00 -14.73 -27.45
CA THR A 936 52.97 -14.75 -26.37
C THR A 936 54.34 -14.59 -26.99
N ASN A 937 55.05 -13.65 -26.51
CA ASN A 937 56.45 -13.29 -26.58
C ASN A 937 56.71 -11.94 -27.24
N ARG A 938 56.89 -10.94 -26.38
CA ARG A 938 58.07 -10.11 -26.27
C ARG A 938 57.82 -8.88 -25.36
N ARG A 939 58.62 -8.91 -24.28
CA ARG A 939 59.02 -7.88 -23.34
C ARG A 939 58.09 -7.49 -22.24
#